data_fdf5b750257b04ab0b7f75b96b2cf849
#
_entry.id   fdf5b750257b04ab0b7f75b96b2cf849
#
_cell.length_a   1.000
_cell.length_b   1.000
_cell.length_c   1.000
_cell.angle_alpha   90.00
_cell.angle_beta   90.00
_cell.angle_gamma   90.00
#
_symmetry.space_group_name_H-M   'P 1'
#
loop_
_entity.id
_entity.type
_entity.pdbx_description
1 polymer ?
#
loop_
_entity_poly.entity_id
_entity_poly.type
_entity_poly.pdbx_seq_one_letter_code
_entity_poly.pdbx_strand_id
1 'polypeptide(L)'
;MYKVLVFAGTTEGYEICRFLADHKIETKGFVATEYGSKSLTENEFLTVQTGRLDAAAMEEVFLQEKPEMVLDATHPYAAEVTVNIRTACENTQTAYYRVLREAGEHEDRAVYVDSVQAAADYLDQTQGSVLLTTGSKELAGFTGMKDYQNRLYARVLSLPNVMKACAELGFEGKHLIGMQGPFSRELNAAMLRQYDCRYLVTKDTGKAGGFQDKIDAALECDAVPVIIGRPLKEEGMSVRECKRFLTEHFGLAHRPHITLLGIGMGSQKLLTVQGKNSLDQADLLIGARRMVDSVKRPGQDVFVEYRSQEIRDYIDAHPEYDNIVIVLSGDVGFYSGARKLLEVLCQDSADLRVQRKNGSEKSEEERDSSAQNNTEIEIQCGISSVVYFMSQIGLSWDDAKIVSAHGRGCNLISHICYAEKVFSILGTSDGVAVLAEKLVKYGMGDVLLYVGENLSYENEKIFVKPASELTEYKGDPLSVICAVNENAGTRLETHGIRDEEFIRGKAPMTKEEVRTVSLSKLRLTADSVCYDVGAGTGSLSIEMALRAHQGQVWAIEKKEDAVELIHRNKVKFAADNLEIVEGLAPEALKDLPAPTHAFIGGSSGNLKEIVKLLLEKNSHVRIVINCITLETVSEALETAKEFGFEENEIVQLSAARSKAIGRYHMMMGENPIYIITLQNPGK
;
A
#
# COMPACT_ATOMS: atom_id res chain seq x y z
N MET A 1 2.02 -45.38 -2.72
CA MET A 1 2.62 -45.25 -4.08
C MET A 1 2.85 -43.79 -4.32
N TYR A 2 4.10 -43.38 -4.49
CA TYR A 2 4.44 -41.96 -4.60
C TYR A 2 4.12 -41.42 -6.00
N LYS A 3 3.47 -40.26 -6.08
CA LYS A 3 3.18 -39.60 -7.37
C LYS A 3 4.42 -38.92 -7.96
N VAL A 4 5.25 -38.32 -7.10
CA VAL A 4 6.44 -37.57 -7.51
C VAL A 4 7.67 -38.09 -6.77
N LEU A 5 8.75 -38.32 -7.50
CA LEU A 5 10.08 -38.57 -6.93
C LEU A 5 10.94 -37.35 -7.14
N VAL A 6 11.57 -36.83 -6.07
CA VAL A 6 12.41 -35.64 -6.13
C VAL A 6 13.83 -35.95 -5.70
N PHE A 7 14.81 -35.79 -6.57
CA PHE A 7 16.22 -35.84 -6.20
C PHE A 7 16.65 -34.46 -5.68
N ALA A 8 16.58 -34.29 -4.36
CA ALA A 8 16.72 -33.02 -3.66
C ALA A 8 18.15 -32.80 -3.14
N GLY A 9 19.06 -32.42 -4.03
CA GLY A 9 20.45 -32.10 -3.68
C GLY A 9 20.74 -30.63 -3.39
N THR A 10 19.75 -29.76 -3.46
CA THR A 10 19.84 -28.31 -3.35
C THR A 10 18.71 -27.72 -2.53
N THR A 11 18.79 -26.44 -2.16
CA THR A 11 17.71 -25.69 -1.51
C THR A 11 16.42 -25.74 -2.32
N GLU A 12 16.55 -25.62 -3.63
CA GLU A 12 15.44 -25.69 -4.59
C GLU A 12 14.70 -27.03 -4.53
N GLY A 13 15.45 -28.13 -4.45
CA GLY A 13 14.86 -29.45 -4.27
C GLY A 13 14.11 -29.62 -2.95
N TYR A 14 14.64 -29.03 -1.88
CA TYR A 14 13.94 -29.01 -0.58
C TYR A 14 12.66 -28.17 -0.63
N GLU A 15 12.68 -27.06 -1.33
CA GLU A 15 11.51 -26.20 -1.51
C GLU A 15 10.40 -26.90 -2.28
N ILE A 16 10.74 -27.61 -3.36
CA ILE A 16 9.77 -28.39 -4.13
C ILE A 16 9.19 -29.56 -3.32
N CYS A 17 10.02 -30.26 -2.52
CA CYS A 17 9.52 -31.33 -1.64
C CYS A 17 8.49 -30.79 -0.64
N ARG A 18 8.76 -29.63 -0.02
CA ARG A 18 7.81 -28.97 0.90
C ARG A 18 6.55 -28.55 0.16
N PHE A 19 6.68 -27.88 -0.98
CA PHE A 19 5.56 -27.45 -1.80
C PHE A 19 4.60 -28.62 -2.13
N LEU A 20 5.13 -29.74 -2.57
CA LEU A 20 4.33 -30.93 -2.88
C LEU A 20 3.64 -31.50 -1.62
N ALA A 21 4.37 -31.58 -0.51
CA ALA A 21 3.84 -32.07 0.76
C ALA A 21 2.73 -31.19 1.32
N ASP A 22 2.90 -29.86 1.27
CA ASP A 22 1.92 -28.86 1.72
C ASP A 22 0.61 -28.95 0.88
N HIS A 23 0.73 -29.35 -0.38
CA HIS A 23 -0.41 -29.60 -1.25
C HIS A 23 -0.91 -31.05 -1.23
N LYS A 24 -0.49 -31.85 -0.24
CA LYS A 24 -0.93 -33.26 -0.03
C LYS A 24 -0.62 -34.19 -1.22
N ILE A 25 0.49 -33.95 -1.93
CA ILE A 25 0.96 -34.80 -3.01
C ILE A 25 1.99 -35.79 -2.46
N GLU A 26 1.67 -37.10 -2.57
CA GLU A 26 2.56 -38.16 -2.12
C GLU A 26 3.93 -38.12 -2.82
N THR A 27 4.95 -37.69 -2.08
CA THR A 27 6.29 -37.41 -2.59
C THR A 27 7.36 -38.19 -1.87
N LYS A 28 8.35 -38.69 -2.60
CA LYS A 28 9.56 -39.29 -2.04
C LYS A 28 10.78 -38.48 -2.44
N GLY A 29 11.44 -37.88 -1.44
CA GLY A 29 12.65 -37.12 -1.61
C GLY A 29 13.92 -37.95 -1.46
N PHE A 30 14.88 -37.81 -2.37
CA PHE A 30 16.18 -38.46 -2.30
C PHE A 30 17.26 -37.46 -1.99
N VAL A 31 18.05 -37.72 -0.93
CA VAL A 31 19.16 -36.86 -0.51
C VAL A 31 20.45 -37.67 -0.33
N ALA A 32 21.58 -37.14 -0.75
CA ALA A 32 22.86 -37.84 -0.75
C ALA A 32 23.49 -38.01 0.64
N THR A 33 23.11 -37.20 1.63
CA THR A 33 23.76 -37.12 2.95
C THR A 33 22.74 -36.99 4.09
N GLU A 34 23.12 -37.45 5.28
CA GLU A 34 22.33 -37.23 6.51
C GLU A 34 22.10 -35.76 6.86
N TYR A 35 22.98 -34.86 6.41
CA TYR A 35 22.76 -33.42 6.59
C TYR A 35 21.61 -32.93 5.72
N GLY A 36 21.49 -33.43 4.50
CA GLY A 36 20.38 -33.13 3.59
C GLY A 36 19.04 -33.63 4.15
N SER A 37 19.01 -34.80 4.81
CA SER A 37 17.77 -35.32 5.41
C SER A 37 17.27 -34.45 6.57
N LYS A 38 18.15 -33.85 7.36
CA LYS A 38 17.75 -32.93 8.44
C LYS A 38 17.14 -31.61 7.94
N SER A 39 17.30 -31.31 6.68
CA SER A 39 16.71 -30.10 6.04
C SER A 39 15.27 -30.32 5.55
N LEU A 40 14.79 -31.56 5.56
CA LEU A 40 13.43 -31.96 5.21
C LEU A 40 12.77 -32.65 6.40
N THR A 41 11.60 -32.18 6.78
CA THR A 41 10.79 -32.83 7.82
C THR A 41 9.81 -33.79 7.16
N GLU A 42 9.92 -35.08 7.46
CA GLU A 42 8.98 -36.10 6.98
C GLU A 42 7.58 -35.88 7.57
N ASN A 43 6.57 -36.14 6.76
CA ASN A 43 5.17 -36.10 7.16
C ASN A 43 4.36 -37.14 6.40
N GLU A 44 3.03 -37.13 6.48
CA GLU A 44 2.15 -38.07 5.82
C GLU A 44 2.36 -38.11 4.28
N PHE A 45 2.74 -36.98 3.66
CA PHE A 45 2.89 -36.85 2.20
C PHE A 45 4.33 -36.80 1.73
N LEU A 46 5.32 -36.73 2.64
CA LEU A 46 6.75 -36.65 2.30
C LEU A 46 7.56 -37.70 3.07
N THR A 47 8.16 -38.61 2.34
CA THR A 47 9.16 -39.57 2.86
C THR A 47 10.55 -39.21 2.30
N VAL A 48 11.61 -39.28 3.12
CA VAL A 48 12.97 -38.94 2.71
C VAL A 48 13.88 -40.16 2.75
N GLN A 49 14.49 -40.49 1.63
CA GLN A 49 15.48 -41.54 1.52
C GLN A 49 16.89 -40.96 1.43
N THR A 50 17.77 -41.39 2.34
CA THR A 50 19.17 -40.95 2.36
C THR A 50 20.07 -42.00 1.70
N GLY A 51 21.03 -41.55 0.92
CA GLY A 51 22.03 -42.40 0.28
C GLY A 51 22.26 -42.06 -1.20
N ARG A 52 23.30 -42.65 -1.75
CA ARG A 52 23.59 -42.54 -3.19
C ARG A 52 23.05 -43.75 -3.90
N LEU A 53 22.35 -43.53 -4.98
CA LEU A 53 21.82 -44.57 -5.87
C LEU A 53 22.59 -44.50 -7.21
N ASP A 54 22.95 -45.64 -7.77
CA ASP A 54 23.37 -45.75 -9.17
C ASP A 54 22.16 -45.87 -10.10
N ALA A 55 22.38 -45.89 -11.40
CA ALA A 55 21.29 -45.94 -12.38
C ALA A 55 20.41 -47.19 -12.20
N ALA A 56 21.00 -48.36 -11.92
CA ALA A 56 20.26 -49.63 -11.76
C ALA A 56 19.36 -49.62 -10.51
N ALA A 57 19.86 -49.08 -9.39
CA ALA A 57 19.07 -48.93 -8.17
C ALA A 57 17.94 -47.91 -8.36
N MET A 58 18.15 -46.85 -9.15
CA MET A 58 17.10 -45.90 -9.51
C MET A 58 16.02 -46.52 -10.37
N GLU A 59 16.39 -47.34 -11.38
CA GLU A 59 15.45 -48.07 -12.22
C GLU A 59 14.55 -49.01 -11.38
N GLU A 60 15.13 -49.75 -10.42
CA GLU A 60 14.37 -50.61 -9.53
C GLU A 60 13.33 -49.82 -8.72
N VAL A 61 13.72 -48.69 -8.17
CA VAL A 61 12.81 -47.78 -7.44
C VAL A 61 11.71 -47.26 -8.36
N PHE A 62 12.02 -46.82 -9.58
CA PHE A 62 11.03 -46.25 -10.50
C PHE A 62 10.01 -47.32 -10.96
N LEU A 63 10.47 -48.53 -11.20
CA LEU A 63 9.59 -49.69 -11.54
C LEU A 63 8.70 -50.08 -10.36
N GLN A 64 9.21 -50.00 -9.13
CA GLN A 64 8.46 -50.36 -7.93
C GLN A 64 7.41 -49.29 -7.58
N GLU A 65 7.81 -48.02 -7.54
CA GLU A 65 6.95 -46.89 -7.10
C GLU A 65 6.01 -46.41 -8.21
N LYS A 66 6.38 -46.54 -9.47
CA LYS A 66 5.65 -46.09 -10.67
C LYS A 66 5.20 -44.65 -10.57
N PRO A 67 6.11 -43.70 -10.36
CA PRO A 67 5.75 -42.31 -10.21
C PRO A 67 5.20 -41.71 -11.52
N GLU A 68 4.37 -40.70 -11.40
CA GLU A 68 3.92 -39.90 -12.57
C GLU A 68 5.08 -39.14 -13.19
N MET A 69 6.03 -38.65 -12.33
CA MET A 69 7.22 -37.93 -12.78
C MET A 69 8.38 -38.02 -11.80
N VAL A 70 9.57 -37.70 -12.32
CA VAL A 70 10.83 -37.54 -11.57
C VAL A 70 11.33 -36.11 -11.75
N LEU A 71 11.54 -35.42 -10.64
CA LEU A 71 12.13 -34.07 -10.61
C LEU A 71 13.60 -34.18 -10.18
N ASP A 72 14.51 -33.80 -11.06
CA ASP A 72 15.94 -33.73 -10.77
C ASP A 72 16.33 -32.29 -10.35
N ALA A 73 16.37 -32.05 -9.05
CA ALA A 73 16.83 -30.82 -8.42
C ALA A 73 18.21 -31.01 -7.77
N THR A 74 19.06 -31.85 -8.35
CA THR A 74 20.43 -32.04 -7.89
C THR A 74 21.31 -30.84 -8.25
N HIS A 75 22.45 -30.73 -7.55
CA HIS A 75 23.37 -29.61 -7.75
C HIS A 75 23.91 -29.57 -9.19
N PRO A 76 24.00 -28.41 -9.88
CA PRO A 76 24.45 -28.31 -11.27
C PRO A 76 25.86 -28.90 -11.54
N TYR A 77 26.68 -29.02 -10.50
CA TYR A 77 28.00 -29.66 -10.56
C TYR A 77 28.01 -31.17 -10.24
N ALA A 78 26.85 -31.76 -10.04
CA ALA A 78 26.70 -33.21 -9.77
C ALA A 78 26.33 -33.96 -11.07
N ALA A 79 27.09 -33.80 -12.14
CA ALA A 79 26.80 -34.31 -13.48
C ALA A 79 26.54 -35.82 -13.54
N GLU A 80 27.24 -36.62 -12.74
CA GLU A 80 27.10 -38.08 -12.71
C GLU A 80 25.69 -38.52 -12.26
N VAL A 81 25.18 -37.95 -11.18
CA VAL A 81 23.83 -38.30 -10.68
C VAL A 81 22.73 -37.87 -11.65
N THR A 82 22.86 -36.71 -12.28
CA THR A 82 21.92 -36.24 -13.32
C THR A 82 21.88 -37.20 -14.50
N VAL A 83 23.05 -37.69 -14.97
CA VAL A 83 23.09 -38.70 -16.03
C VAL A 83 22.41 -39.99 -15.58
N ASN A 84 22.68 -40.48 -14.37
CA ASN A 84 22.07 -41.69 -13.85
C ASN A 84 20.53 -41.58 -13.75
N ILE A 85 20.03 -40.44 -13.25
CA ILE A 85 18.58 -40.22 -13.16
C ILE A 85 17.95 -40.21 -14.55
N ARG A 86 18.57 -39.51 -15.51
CA ARG A 86 18.05 -39.45 -16.89
C ARG A 86 18.01 -40.83 -17.54
N THR A 87 19.10 -41.59 -17.41
CA THR A 87 19.19 -42.95 -17.93
C THR A 87 18.11 -43.85 -17.31
N ALA A 88 17.91 -43.82 -16.00
CA ALA A 88 16.89 -44.57 -15.32
C ALA A 88 15.46 -44.20 -15.77
N CYS A 89 15.21 -42.92 -15.97
CA CYS A 89 13.92 -42.43 -16.49
C CYS A 89 13.66 -42.91 -17.92
N GLU A 90 14.68 -42.83 -18.79
CA GLU A 90 14.59 -43.34 -20.18
C GLU A 90 14.28 -44.84 -20.21
N ASN A 91 15.00 -45.66 -19.42
CA ASN A 91 14.85 -47.11 -19.37
C ASN A 91 13.47 -47.51 -18.80
N THR A 92 12.90 -46.76 -17.87
CA THR A 92 11.60 -47.06 -17.24
C THR A 92 10.44 -46.30 -17.89
N GLN A 93 10.69 -45.48 -18.90
CA GLN A 93 9.70 -44.61 -19.56
C GLN A 93 8.97 -43.69 -18.57
N THR A 94 9.67 -43.21 -17.52
CA THR A 94 9.15 -42.29 -16.54
C THR A 94 9.42 -40.85 -16.97
N ALA A 95 8.47 -39.94 -16.81
CA ALA A 95 8.63 -38.52 -17.15
C ALA A 95 9.75 -37.90 -16.32
N TYR A 96 10.70 -37.23 -16.98
CA TYR A 96 11.85 -36.56 -16.37
C TYR A 96 11.79 -35.10 -16.57
N TYR A 97 11.97 -34.33 -15.47
CA TYR A 97 12.07 -32.87 -15.51
C TYR A 97 13.27 -32.41 -14.71
N ARG A 98 14.10 -31.58 -15.33
CA ARG A 98 15.25 -30.95 -14.69
C ARG A 98 14.82 -29.63 -14.04
N VAL A 99 15.13 -29.47 -12.76
CA VAL A 99 14.94 -28.21 -12.04
C VAL A 99 16.29 -27.56 -11.84
N LEU A 100 16.46 -26.38 -12.41
CA LEU A 100 17.72 -25.65 -12.42
C LEU A 100 17.63 -24.45 -11.51
N ARG A 101 18.70 -24.22 -10.79
CA ARG A 101 18.93 -22.97 -10.10
C ARG A 101 19.11 -21.84 -11.12
N GLU A 102 18.41 -20.72 -10.94
CA GLU A 102 18.65 -19.52 -11.74
C GLU A 102 20.14 -19.14 -11.74
N ALA A 103 20.69 -18.82 -12.91
CA ALA A 103 22.05 -18.32 -13.00
C ALA A 103 22.16 -16.95 -12.31
N GLY A 104 23.34 -16.63 -11.78
CA GLY A 104 23.62 -15.28 -11.27
C GLY A 104 23.53 -14.26 -12.40
N GLU A 105 23.28 -13.00 -12.05
CA GLU A 105 23.29 -11.91 -13.02
C GLU A 105 24.68 -11.76 -13.66
N HIS A 106 24.72 -11.45 -14.96
CA HIS A 106 25.97 -11.22 -15.66
C HIS A 106 26.61 -9.92 -15.15
N GLU A 107 27.87 -10.02 -14.71
CA GLU A 107 28.64 -8.87 -14.22
C GLU A 107 29.77 -8.54 -15.22
N ASP A 108 29.70 -7.36 -15.79
CA ASP A 108 30.68 -6.91 -16.85
C ASP A 108 32.12 -6.81 -16.35
N ARG A 109 32.33 -6.62 -15.04
CA ARG A 109 33.67 -6.55 -14.42
C ARG A 109 34.20 -7.91 -14.00
N ALA A 110 33.47 -9.00 -14.24
CA ALA A 110 33.89 -10.36 -13.93
C ALA A 110 34.53 -11.06 -15.12
N VAL A 111 35.41 -12.00 -14.82
CA VAL A 111 36.04 -12.90 -15.81
C VAL A 111 35.34 -14.25 -15.73
N TYR A 112 34.72 -14.68 -16.81
CA TYR A 112 34.03 -15.98 -16.92
C TYR A 112 34.96 -17.00 -17.59
N VAL A 113 35.10 -18.18 -16.97
CA VAL A 113 35.91 -19.28 -17.44
C VAL A 113 35.17 -20.61 -17.37
N ASP A 114 35.46 -21.53 -18.27
CA ASP A 114 34.69 -22.79 -18.40
C ASP A 114 35.15 -23.89 -17.43
N SER A 115 36.32 -23.75 -16.79
CA SER A 115 36.89 -24.79 -15.93
C SER A 115 37.82 -24.24 -14.86
N VAL A 116 38.09 -25.05 -13.84
CA VAL A 116 39.09 -24.77 -12.81
C VAL A 116 40.49 -24.54 -13.44
N GLN A 117 40.86 -25.35 -14.46
CA GLN A 117 42.11 -25.20 -15.15
C GLN A 117 42.18 -23.85 -15.89
N ALA A 118 41.11 -23.46 -16.57
CA ALA A 118 41.06 -22.17 -17.27
C ALA A 118 41.14 -20.99 -16.26
N ALA A 119 40.59 -21.13 -15.06
CA ALA A 119 40.76 -20.15 -13.99
C ALA A 119 42.22 -20.07 -13.52
N ALA A 120 42.87 -21.21 -13.33
CA ALA A 120 44.28 -21.27 -12.94
C ALA A 120 45.19 -20.66 -14.02
N ASP A 121 44.94 -21.00 -15.29
CA ASP A 121 45.70 -20.48 -16.45
C ASP A 121 45.57 -18.95 -16.60
N TYR A 122 44.35 -18.44 -16.38
CA TYR A 122 44.09 -16.99 -16.36
C TYR A 122 44.86 -16.31 -15.22
N LEU A 123 44.77 -16.85 -14.01
CA LEU A 123 45.39 -16.29 -12.81
C LEU A 123 46.92 -16.38 -12.85
N ASP A 124 47.50 -17.39 -13.51
CA ASP A 124 48.96 -17.54 -13.66
C ASP A 124 49.58 -16.43 -14.52
N GLN A 125 48.77 -15.80 -15.38
CA GLN A 125 49.14 -14.64 -16.18
C GLN A 125 48.99 -13.31 -15.44
N THR A 126 48.50 -13.32 -14.21
CA THR A 126 48.20 -12.12 -13.40
C THR A 126 49.11 -12.01 -12.18
N GLN A 127 49.02 -10.88 -11.48
CA GLN A 127 49.74 -10.65 -10.22
C GLN A 127 48.78 -10.25 -9.11
N GLY A 128 49.12 -10.58 -7.85
CA GLY A 128 48.32 -10.27 -6.66
C GLY A 128 47.73 -11.50 -6.00
N SER A 129 47.24 -11.32 -4.80
CA SER A 129 46.63 -12.39 -4.00
C SER A 129 45.26 -12.78 -4.53
N VAL A 130 44.86 -14.02 -4.28
CA VAL A 130 43.62 -14.61 -4.79
C VAL A 130 42.84 -15.29 -3.63
N LEU A 131 41.60 -14.97 -3.42
CA LEU A 131 40.73 -15.69 -2.52
C LEU A 131 39.97 -16.80 -3.26
N LEU A 132 40.28 -18.07 -2.97
CA LEU A 132 39.60 -19.23 -3.56
C LEU A 132 38.38 -19.62 -2.70
N THR A 133 37.19 -19.60 -3.28
CA THR A 133 35.93 -19.98 -2.64
C THR A 133 35.25 -21.16 -3.36
N THR A 134 36.01 -21.92 -4.14
CA THR A 134 35.56 -23.07 -4.97
C THR A 134 35.34 -24.36 -4.18
N GLY A 135 35.83 -24.41 -2.93
CA GLY A 135 35.81 -25.61 -2.09
C GLY A 135 37.04 -26.50 -2.28
N SER A 136 37.25 -27.42 -1.31
CA SER A 136 38.49 -28.23 -1.23
C SER A 136 38.77 -29.18 -2.41
N LYS A 137 37.71 -29.65 -3.08
CA LYS A 137 37.85 -30.61 -4.19
C LYS A 137 38.54 -30.01 -5.43
N GLU A 138 38.48 -28.70 -5.58
CA GLU A 138 39.00 -28.00 -6.76
C GLU A 138 40.44 -27.48 -6.56
N LEU A 139 40.94 -27.51 -5.32
CA LEU A 139 42.24 -26.89 -5.00
C LEU A 139 43.42 -27.51 -5.74
N ALA A 140 43.34 -28.83 -6.03
CA ALA A 140 44.36 -29.53 -6.80
C ALA A 140 44.58 -28.90 -8.19
N GLY A 141 43.52 -28.34 -8.82
CA GLY A 141 43.62 -27.69 -10.13
C GLY A 141 44.42 -26.37 -10.12
N PHE A 142 44.63 -25.76 -8.96
CA PHE A 142 45.38 -24.53 -8.80
C PHE A 142 46.85 -24.74 -8.39
N THR A 143 47.27 -25.98 -8.02
CA THR A 143 48.62 -26.26 -7.56
C THR A 143 49.70 -26.16 -8.64
N GLY A 144 49.27 -26.16 -9.91
CA GLY A 144 50.18 -25.93 -11.06
C GLY A 144 50.59 -24.48 -11.30
N MET A 145 49.91 -23.50 -10.63
CA MET A 145 50.23 -22.08 -10.77
C MET A 145 51.56 -21.72 -10.12
N LYS A 146 52.24 -20.75 -10.70
CA LYS A 146 53.50 -20.19 -10.13
C LYS A 146 53.17 -19.54 -8.78
N ASP A 147 53.99 -19.87 -7.77
CA ASP A 147 53.91 -19.28 -6.43
C ASP A 147 52.51 -19.40 -5.76
N TYR A 148 51.77 -20.46 -6.07
CA TYR A 148 50.39 -20.66 -5.56
C TYR A 148 50.38 -20.67 -4.04
N GLN A 149 51.36 -21.21 -3.35
CA GLN A 149 51.44 -21.31 -1.89
C GLN A 149 51.46 -19.94 -1.19
N ASN A 150 51.99 -18.90 -1.84
CA ASN A 150 52.07 -17.54 -1.30
C ASN A 150 50.96 -16.62 -1.83
N ARG A 151 50.37 -16.94 -3.01
CA ARG A 151 49.35 -16.11 -3.65
C ARG A 151 47.90 -16.50 -3.29
N LEU A 152 47.64 -17.80 -3.05
CA LEU A 152 46.30 -18.31 -2.93
C LEU A 152 45.89 -18.43 -1.48
N TYR A 153 44.70 -17.94 -1.14
CA TYR A 153 44.04 -18.09 0.14
C TYR A 153 42.81 -18.96 -0.09
N ALA A 154 42.86 -20.22 0.39
CA ALA A 154 41.79 -21.20 0.16
C ALA A 154 40.80 -21.26 1.34
N ARG A 155 39.54 -20.90 1.09
CA ARG A 155 38.47 -21.06 2.05
C ARG A 155 37.75 -22.38 1.82
N VAL A 156 37.77 -23.25 2.85
CA VAL A 156 37.25 -24.61 2.79
C VAL A 156 36.44 -24.92 4.07
N LEU A 157 35.72 -26.02 4.06
CA LEU A 157 34.99 -26.49 5.27
C LEU A 157 36.00 -26.87 6.36
N SER A 158 35.70 -26.49 7.62
CA SER A 158 36.48 -26.75 8.82
C SER A 158 36.42 -28.20 9.32
N LEU A 159 36.37 -29.18 8.41
CA LEU A 159 36.34 -30.59 8.75
C LEU A 159 37.78 -31.15 8.78
N PRO A 160 38.16 -31.99 9.79
CA PRO A 160 39.55 -32.47 9.96
C PRO A 160 40.11 -33.15 8.74
N ASN A 161 39.34 -34.00 8.06
CA ASN A 161 39.73 -34.67 6.83
C ASN A 161 39.95 -33.72 5.64
N VAL A 162 39.11 -32.67 5.55
CA VAL A 162 39.21 -31.63 4.52
C VAL A 162 40.48 -30.80 4.74
N MET A 163 40.68 -30.33 5.98
CA MET A 163 41.88 -29.55 6.34
C MET A 163 43.16 -30.32 6.10
N LYS A 164 43.21 -31.61 6.45
CA LYS A 164 44.35 -32.47 6.20
C LYS A 164 44.63 -32.62 4.70
N ALA A 165 43.65 -32.92 3.90
CA ALA A 165 43.80 -33.05 2.45
C ALA A 165 44.28 -31.75 1.78
N CYS A 166 43.84 -30.58 2.25
CA CYS A 166 44.27 -29.30 1.75
C CYS A 166 45.73 -28.98 2.16
N ALA A 167 46.14 -29.37 3.36
CA ALA A 167 47.52 -29.25 3.80
C ALA A 167 48.48 -30.14 2.98
N GLU A 168 48.06 -31.38 2.62
CA GLU A 168 48.82 -32.26 1.72
C GLU A 168 48.98 -31.68 0.33
N LEU A 169 48.10 -30.75 -0.12
CA LEU A 169 48.24 -29.99 -1.35
C LEU A 169 49.13 -28.74 -1.20
N GLY A 170 49.69 -28.47 -0.03
CA GLY A 170 50.59 -27.36 0.24
C GLY A 170 49.89 -26.04 0.67
N PHE A 171 48.62 -26.09 1.03
CA PHE A 171 47.92 -24.95 1.62
C PHE A 171 48.08 -24.99 3.15
N GLU A 172 48.84 -24.08 3.74
CA GLU A 172 49.16 -24.08 5.17
C GLU A 172 49.00 -22.67 5.80
N GLY A 173 48.88 -22.66 7.12
CA GLY A 173 48.85 -21.42 7.90
C GLY A 173 47.74 -20.48 7.47
N LYS A 174 48.05 -19.20 7.22
CA LYS A 174 47.11 -18.19 6.79
C LYS A 174 46.46 -18.41 5.41
N HIS A 175 47.08 -19.29 4.59
CA HIS A 175 46.62 -19.63 3.24
C HIS A 175 45.57 -20.73 3.21
N LEU A 176 45.24 -21.34 4.39
CA LEU A 176 44.18 -22.32 4.53
C LEU A 176 43.17 -21.84 5.59
N ILE A 177 41.98 -21.45 5.16
CA ILE A 177 40.95 -20.85 5.97
C ILE A 177 39.79 -21.83 6.12
N GLY A 178 39.68 -22.45 7.32
CA GLY A 178 38.62 -23.40 7.65
C GLY A 178 37.39 -22.70 8.19
N MET A 179 36.31 -22.56 7.40
CA MET A 179 35.06 -21.92 7.81
C MET A 179 33.85 -22.59 7.19
N GLN A 180 32.72 -22.51 7.91
CA GLN A 180 31.42 -23.00 7.43
C GLN A 180 30.49 -21.82 7.14
N GLY A 181 29.87 -21.80 5.94
CA GLY A 181 28.91 -20.78 5.53
C GLY A 181 27.53 -20.93 6.18
N PRO A 182 26.59 -20.05 5.85
CA PRO A 182 26.65 -19.03 4.80
C PRO A 182 27.56 -17.85 5.15
N PHE A 183 28.04 -17.12 4.11
CA PHE A 183 28.96 -16.00 4.27
C PHE A 183 28.32 -14.74 3.71
N SER A 184 28.17 -13.72 4.55
CA SER A 184 27.63 -12.43 4.12
C SER A 184 28.61 -11.65 3.24
N ARG A 185 28.10 -10.63 2.54
CA ARG A 185 28.90 -9.69 1.75
C ARG A 185 30.00 -9.04 2.61
N GLU A 186 29.66 -8.57 3.82
CA GLU A 186 30.59 -7.91 4.72
C GLU A 186 31.76 -8.83 5.10
N LEU A 187 31.48 -10.11 5.39
CA LEU A 187 32.51 -11.07 5.74
C LEU A 187 33.41 -11.39 4.53
N ASN A 188 32.85 -11.55 3.33
CA ASN A 188 33.62 -11.73 2.11
C ASN A 188 34.51 -10.51 1.84
N ALA A 189 34.00 -9.27 1.97
CA ALA A 189 34.75 -8.04 1.81
C ALA A 189 35.86 -7.89 2.87
N ALA A 190 35.60 -8.24 4.13
CA ALA A 190 36.58 -8.24 5.19
C ALA A 190 37.78 -9.18 4.89
N MET A 191 37.49 -10.38 4.37
CA MET A 191 38.54 -11.34 3.97
C MET A 191 39.37 -10.83 2.78
N LEU A 192 38.72 -10.26 1.76
CA LEU A 192 39.41 -9.68 0.60
C LEU A 192 40.38 -8.56 1.03
N ARG A 193 39.95 -7.67 1.92
CA ARG A 193 40.78 -6.60 2.48
C ARG A 193 41.91 -7.14 3.38
N GLN A 194 41.60 -8.11 4.25
CA GLN A 194 42.56 -8.68 5.20
C GLN A 194 43.76 -9.32 4.50
N TYR A 195 43.53 -9.99 3.37
CA TYR A 195 44.54 -10.71 2.61
C TYR A 195 45.03 -9.96 1.36
N ASP A 196 44.61 -8.71 1.19
CA ASP A 196 44.92 -7.87 0.01
C ASP A 196 44.68 -8.62 -1.31
N CYS A 197 43.49 -9.25 -1.42
CA CYS A 197 43.16 -10.08 -2.57
C CYS A 197 42.67 -9.23 -3.73
N ARG A 198 43.36 -9.35 -4.88
CA ARG A 198 42.97 -8.72 -6.15
C ARG A 198 41.97 -9.55 -6.95
N TYR A 199 41.86 -10.82 -6.64
CA TYR A 199 40.94 -11.74 -7.32
C TYR A 199 40.15 -12.54 -6.32
N LEU A 200 38.87 -12.82 -6.67
CA LEU A 200 38.02 -13.76 -5.95
C LEU A 200 37.57 -14.83 -6.95
N VAL A 201 37.95 -16.10 -6.71
CA VAL A 201 37.46 -17.20 -7.54
C VAL A 201 36.27 -17.87 -6.91
N THR A 202 35.19 -17.98 -7.67
CA THR A 202 33.96 -18.66 -7.24
C THR A 202 33.38 -19.50 -8.38
N LYS A 203 32.52 -20.43 -8.03
CA LYS A 203 31.66 -21.15 -8.98
C LYS A 203 30.35 -20.42 -9.18
N ASP A 204 29.72 -20.48 -10.35
CA ASP A 204 28.35 -20.03 -10.57
C ASP A 204 27.39 -20.96 -9.83
N THR A 205 27.20 -20.72 -8.54
CA THR A 205 26.29 -21.49 -7.68
C THR A 205 24.88 -20.91 -7.65
N GLY A 206 24.60 -19.84 -8.40
CA GLY A 206 23.31 -19.13 -8.41
C GLY A 206 23.01 -18.36 -7.11
N LYS A 207 21.86 -17.66 -7.08
CA LYS A 207 21.48 -16.73 -6.01
C LYS A 207 21.50 -17.35 -4.60
N ALA A 208 20.94 -18.55 -4.41
CA ALA A 208 20.84 -19.20 -3.10
C ALA A 208 22.19 -19.72 -2.53
N GLY A 209 23.27 -19.75 -3.32
CA GLY A 209 24.60 -20.22 -2.89
C GLY A 209 25.51 -19.12 -2.33
N GLY A 210 25.01 -17.93 -2.03
CA GLY A 210 25.81 -16.76 -1.61
C GLY A 210 26.74 -16.28 -2.75
N PHE A 211 26.37 -16.53 -4.01
CA PHE A 211 27.12 -16.12 -5.18
C PHE A 211 27.16 -14.58 -5.27
N GLN A 212 25.98 -13.93 -5.17
CA GLN A 212 25.88 -12.48 -5.27
C GLN A 212 26.66 -11.76 -4.17
N ASP A 213 26.60 -12.23 -2.92
CA ASP A 213 27.39 -11.68 -1.81
C ASP A 213 28.90 -11.69 -2.07
N LYS A 214 29.39 -12.70 -2.79
CA LYS A 214 30.81 -12.80 -3.16
C LYS A 214 31.16 -11.82 -4.27
N ILE A 215 30.29 -11.69 -5.27
CA ILE A 215 30.47 -10.75 -6.39
C ILE A 215 30.47 -9.32 -5.87
N ASP A 216 29.42 -8.95 -5.10
CA ASP A 216 29.28 -7.61 -4.53
C ASP A 216 30.45 -7.24 -3.62
N ALA A 217 30.92 -8.19 -2.80
CA ALA A 217 32.10 -7.99 -1.96
C ALA A 217 33.39 -7.78 -2.78
N ALA A 218 33.55 -8.53 -3.88
CA ALA A 218 34.70 -8.36 -4.76
C ALA A 218 34.70 -6.98 -5.43
N LEU A 219 33.55 -6.56 -5.95
CA LEU A 219 33.35 -5.26 -6.59
C LEU A 219 33.56 -4.09 -5.60
N GLU A 220 33.09 -4.23 -4.37
CA GLU A 220 33.30 -3.25 -3.30
C GLU A 220 34.77 -3.07 -2.90
N CYS A 221 35.55 -4.15 -3.02
CA CYS A 221 36.96 -4.16 -2.70
C CYS A 221 37.89 -3.93 -3.93
N ASP A 222 37.32 -3.54 -5.09
CA ASP A 222 38.04 -3.43 -6.38
C ASP A 222 38.80 -4.71 -6.77
N ALA A 223 38.33 -5.87 -6.30
CA ALA A 223 38.84 -7.17 -6.70
C ALA A 223 38.07 -7.68 -7.93
N VAL A 224 38.74 -8.44 -8.79
CA VAL A 224 38.14 -9.02 -10.00
C VAL A 224 37.54 -10.39 -9.67
N PRO A 225 36.23 -10.57 -9.84
CA PRO A 225 35.59 -11.88 -9.73
C PRO A 225 36.01 -12.76 -10.90
N VAL A 226 36.49 -13.98 -10.63
CA VAL A 226 36.75 -15.02 -11.63
C VAL A 226 35.72 -16.13 -11.40
N ILE A 227 34.78 -16.26 -12.34
CA ILE A 227 33.62 -17.11 -12.23
C ILE A 227 33.79 -18.35 -13.08
N ILE A 228 33.80 -19.52 -12.42
CA ILE A 228 33.87 -20.81 -13.12
C ILE A 228 32.43 -21.22 -13.48
N GLY A 229 32.19 -21.36 -14.80
CA GLY A 229 30.89 -21.73 -15.36
C GLY A 229 30.44 -23.15 -14.99
N ARG A 230 29.19 -23.48 -15.29
CA ARG A 230 28.62 -24.82 -15.04
C ARG A 230 29.18 -25.85 -16.01
N PRO A 231 29.47 -27.09 -15.55
CA PRO A 231 30.09 -28.11 -16.40
C PRO A 231 29.13 -28.65 -17.48
N LEU A 232 27.86 -28.55 -17.32
CA LEU A 232 26.84 -28.96 -18.29
C LEU A 232 25.97 -27.76 -18.68
N LYS A 233 25.74 -27.59 -19.98
CA LYS A 233 24.68 -26.72 -20.48
C LYS A 233 23.39 -27.53 -20.46
N GLU A 234 22.58 -27.34 -19.41
CA GLU A 234 21.33 -28.05 -19.22
C GLU A 234 20.16 -27.12 -19.51
N GLU A 235 19.14 -27.67 -20.16
CA GLU A 235 17.82 -27.04 -20.23
C GLU A 235 16.96 -27.61 -19.09
N GLY A 236 16.20 -26.76 -18.44
CA GLY A 236 15.36 -27.14 -17.32
C GLY A 236 14.52 -25.97 -16.80
N MET A 237 13.59 -26.26 -15.92
CA MET A 237 12.71 -25.28 -15.31
C MET A 237 13.39 -24.62 -14.09
N SER A 238 13.15 -23.35 -13.86
CA SER A 238 13.37 -22.74 -12.56
C SER A 238 12.43 -23.34 -11.50
N VAL A 239 12.68 -23.08 -10.22
CA VAL A 239 11.77 -23.53 -9.13
C VAL A 239 10.37 -22.99 -9.35
N ARG A 240 10.24 -21.73 -9.77
CA ARG A 240 8.95 -21.07 -10.04
C ARG A 240 8.21 -21.72 -11.19
N GLU A 241 8.88 -21.91 -12.32
CA GLU A 241 8.28 -22.63 -13.47
C GLU A 241 7.86 -24.06 -13.08
N CYS A 242 8.67 -24.73 -12.25
CA CYS A 242 8.33 -26.06 -11.71
C CYS A 242 7.08 -26.00 -10.82
N LYS A 243 6.98 -25.08 -9.86
CA LYS A 243 5.78 -24.89 -9.03
C LYS A 243 4.55 -24.61 -9.88
N ARG A 244 4.65 -23.70 -10.84
CA ARG A 244 3.57 -23.41 -11.79
C ARG A 244 3.14 -24.66 -12.57
N PHE A 245 4.10 -25.39 -13.14
CA PHE A 245 3.84 -26.65 -13.83
C PHE A 245 3.13 -27.67 -12.93
N LEU A 246 3.58 -27.84 -11.68
CA LEU A 246 2.97 -28.74 -10.70
C LEU A 246 1.55 -28.31 -10.31
N THR A 247 1.33 -27.00 -10.14
CA THR A 247 0.01 -26.43 -9.86
C THR A 247 -0.98 -26.73 -10.98
N GLU A 248 -0.56 -26.51 -12.23
CA GLU A 248 -1.36 -26.82 -13.41
C GLU A 248 -1.60 -28.32 -13.57
N HIS A 249 -0.54 -29.16 -13.42
CA HIS A 249 -0.60 -30.61 -13.61
C HIS A 249 -1.52 -31.30 -12.61
N PHE A 250 -1.44 -30.93 -11.33
CA PHE A 250 -2.23 -31.54 -10.26
C PHE A 250 -3.51 -30.77 -9.92
N GLY A 251 -3.79 -29.65 -10.58
CA GLY A 251 -4.96 -28.79 -10.30
C GLY A 251 -4.96 -28.25 -8.87
N LEU A 252 -3.78 -27.80 -8.38
CA LEU A 252 -3.63 -27.36 -7.00
C LEU A 252 -4.24 -25.98 -6.79
N ALA A 253 -4.83 -25.77 -5.61
CA ALA A 253 -5.29 -24.42 -5.22
C ALA A 253 -4.08 -23.56 -4.85
N HIS A 254 -3.94 -22.41 -5.52
CA HIS A 254 -2.93 -21.42 -5.17
C HIS A 254 -3.34 -20.68 -3.89
N ARG A 255 -2.46 -20.67 -2.88
CA ARG A 255 -2.67 -20.01 -1.57
C ARG A 255 -1.46 -19.19 -1.20
N PRO A 256 -1.25 -18.02 -1.83
CA PRO A 256 -0.13 -17.18 -1.47
C PRO A 256 -0.33 -16.54 -0.10
N HIS A 257 0.76 -16.35 0.63
CA HIS A 257 0.81 -15.45 1.78
C HIS A 257 0.97 -14.02 1.28
N ILE A 258 -0.05 -13.19 1.48
CA ILE A 258 -0.05 -11.80 1.02
C ILE A 258 0.18 -10.88 2.20
N THR A 259 1.24 -10.09 2.18
CA THR A 259 1.51 -9.04 3.16
C THR A 259 1.19 -7.66 2.59
N LEU A 260 0.24 -6.95 3.21
CA LEU A 260 0.04 -5.52 2.97
C LEU A 260 0.97 -4.74 3.89
N LEU A 261 2.01 -4.12 3.32
CA LEU A 261 3.06 -3.48 4.09
C LEU A 261 3.06 -1.97 3.92
N GLY A 262 2.88 -1.23 5.02
CA GLY A 262 3.16 0.20 5.09
C GLY A 262 4.68 0.44 5.15
N ILE A 263 5.23 1.13 4.15
CA ILE A 263 6.67 1.36 4.05
C ILE A 263 7.13 2.76 4.50
N GLY A 264 6.25 3.51 5.15
CA GLY A 264 6.52 4.92 5.45
C GLY A 264 6.53 5.79 4.19
N MET A 265 7.26 6.89 4.22
CA MET A 265 7.32 7.85 3.12
C MET A 265 8.37 7.49 2.05
N GLY A 266 9.23 6.47 2.28
CA GLY A 266 10.20 5.99 1.28
C GLY A 266 11.62 5.74 1.80
N SER A 267 11.98 6.23 3.00
CA SER A 267 13.29 5.94 3.58
C SER A 267 13.35 4.54 4.18
N GLN A 268 14.32 3.75 3.77
CA GLN A 268 14.57 2.42 4.36
C GLN A 268 14.92 2.46 5.86
N LYS A 269 15.39 3.61 6.37
CA LYS A 269 15.70 3.79 7.80
C LYS A 269 14.44 3.82 8.68
N LEU A 270 13.27 4.07 8.08
CA LEU A 270 11.98 4.16 8.75
C LEU A 270 11.13 2.89 8.59
N LEU A 271 11.66 1.86 7.93
CA LEU A 271 11.02 0.56 7.87
C LEU A 271 11.01 -0.10 9.25
N THR A 272 9.89 -0.73 9.60
CA THR A 272 9.86 -1.60 10.78
C THR A 272 10.75 -2.83 10.55
N VAL A 273 11.25 -3.43 11.62
CA VAL A 273 12.04 -4.67 11.54
C VAL A 273 11.22 -5.78 10.87
N GLN A 274 9.94 -5.89 11.22
CA GLN A 274 9.02 -6.86 10.63
C GLN A 274 8.86 -6.61 9.13
N GLY A 275 8.63 -5.36 8.71
CA GLY A 275 8.49 -5.00 7.30
C GLY A 275 9.75 -5.29 6.49
N LYS A 276 10.94 -5.04 7.08
CA LYS A 276 12.21 -5.40 6.43
C LYS A 276 12.33 -6.91 6.22
N ASN A 277 11.97 -7.71 7.23
CA ASN A 277 12.01 -9.17 7.11
C ASN A 277 11.04 -9.69 6.03
N SER A 278 9.83 -9.13 5.96
CA SER A 278 8.87 -9.51 4.92
C SER A 278 9.36 -9.14 3.52
N LEU A 279 9.98 -7.96 3.35
CA LEU A 279 10.60 -7.57 2.09
C LEU A 279 11.76 -8.50 1.68
N ASP A 280 12.57 -8.94 2.64
CA ASP A 280 13.70 -9.83 2.38
C ASP A 280 13.23 -11.28 2.02
N GLN A 281 12.02 -11.66 2.41
CA GLN A 281 11.40 -12.98 2.14
C GLN A 281 10.45 -12.97 0.95
N ALA A 282 10.14 -11.79 0.39
CA ALA A 282 9.17 -11.67 -0.68
C ALA A 282 9.68 -12.30 -2.00
N ASP A 283 8.86 -13.14 -2.60
CA ASP A 283 9.06 -13.66 -3.96
C ASP A 283 8.65 -12.63 -5.00
N LEU A 284 7.54 -11.92 -4.72
CA LEU A 284 6.98 -10.87 -5.57
C LEU A 284 6.72 -9.60 -4.76
N LEU A 285 7.18 -8.48 -5.29
CA LEU A 285 6.93 -7.15 -4.75
C LEU A 285 5.96 -6.39 -5.66
N ILE A 286 4.82 -5.96 -5.10
CA ILE A 286 3.79 -5.21 -5.84
C ILE A 286 3.62 -3.81 -5.25
N GLY A 287 3.39 -2.81 -6.09
CA GLY A 287 3.08 -1.46 -5.64
C GLY A 287 3.32 -0.39 -6.70
N ALA A 288 2.99 0.85 -6.37
CA ALA A 288 3.32 1.97 -7.24
C ALA A 288 4.85 2.10 -7.43
N ARG A 289 5.30 2.50 -8.63
CA ARG A 289 6.72 2.54 -9.00
C ARG A 289 7.61 3.17 -7.93
N ARG A 290 7.25 4.35 -7.44
CA ARG A 290 8.02 5.05 -6.40
C ARG A 290 8.19 4.21 -5.11
N MET A 291 7.15 3.47 -4.71
CA MET A 291 7.18 2.63 -3.50
C MET A 291 8.10 1.43 -3.69
N VAL A 292 7.90 0.73 -4.80
CA VAL A 292 8.70 -0.43 -5.16
C VAL A 292 10.17 -0.06 -5.28
N ASP A 293 10.50 1.02 -6.03
CA ASP A 293 11.88 1.45 -6.25
C ASP A 293 12.61 1.83 -4.95
N SER A 294 11.86 2.26 -3.90
CA SER A 294 12.47 2.62 -2.60
C SER A 294 12.84 1.42 -1.73
N VAL A 295 12.24 0.24 -1.97
CA VAL A 295 12.41 -0.91 -1.06
C VAL A 295 12.81 -2.21 -1.75
N LYS A 296 12.75 -2.30 -3.09
CA LYS A 296 13.11 -3.51 -3.84
C LYS A 296 14.51 -4.00 -3.51
N ARG A 297 14.68 -5.31 -3.49
CA ARG A 297 15.98 -5.98 -3.33
C ARG A 297 16.49 -6.47 -4.69
N PRO A 298 17.80 -6.61 -4.86
CA PRO A 298 18.37 -7.24 -6.05
C PRO A 298 17.75 -8.63 -6.28
N GLY A 299 17.34 -8.88 -7.51
CA GLY A 299 16.77 -10.18 -7.92
C GLY A 299 15.39 -10.50 -7.41
N GLN A 300 14.64 -9.55 -6.85
CA GLN A 300 13.21 -9.72 -6.58
C GLN A 300 12.38 -9.45 -7.83
N ASP A 301 11.34 -10.26 -8.03
CA ASP A 301 10.34 -9.98 -9.04
C ASP A 301 9.44 -8.82 -8.61
N VAL A 302 9.08 -8.02 -9.58
CA VAL A 302 8.36 -6.78 -9.33
C VAL A 302 7.21 -6.62 -10.29
N PHE A 303 6.01 -6.37 -9.76
CA PHE A 303 4.86 -5.93 -10.54
C PHE A 303 4.47 -4.50 -10.13
N VAL A 304 4.71 -3.55 -11.05
CA VAL A 304 4.41 -2.13 -10.79
C VAL A 304 2.96 -1.85 -11.11
N GLU A 305 2.12 -1.89 -10.09
CA GLU A 305 0.68 -1.63 -10.20
C GLU A 305 0.11 -1.12 -8.86
N TYR A 306 -0.95 -0.30 -8.90
CA TYR A 306 -1.67 0.23 -7.74
C TYR A 306 -3.20 0.02 -7.82
N ARG A 307 -3.71 -0.40 -8.98
CA ARG A 307 -5.14 -0.71 -9.17
C ARG A 307 -5.47 -2.06 -8.58
N SER A 308 -6.41 -2.09 -7.65
CA SER A 308 -6.71 -3.28 -6.85
C SER A 308 -7.12 -4.50 -7.68
N GLN A 309 -7.92 -4.31 -8.74
CA GLN A 309 -8.36 -5.41 -9.59
C GLN A 309 -7.21 -6.00 -10.40
N GLU A 310 -6.39 -5.18 -11.01
CA GLU A 310 -5.23 -5.61 -11.80
C GLU A 310 -4.21 -6.38 -10.92
N ILE A 311 -4.07 -5.97 -9.65
CA ILE A 311 -3.24 -6.68 -8.67
C ILE A 311 -3.81 -8.08 -8.41
N ARG A 312 -5.12 -8.19 -8.18
CA ARG A 312 -5.79 -9.47 -7.97
C ARG A 312 -5.62 -10.38 -9.18
N ASP A 313 -5.95 -9.88 -10.37
CA ASP A 313 -5.88 -10.64 -11.62
C ASP A 313 -4.45 -11.15 -11.89
N TYR A 314 -3.43 -10.32 -11.57
CA TYR A 314 -2.03 -10.73 -11.68
C TYR A 314 -1.66 -11.85 -10.71
N ILE A 315 -2.07 -11.75 -9.44
CA ILE A 315 -1.80 -12.78 -8.42
C ILE A 315 -2.45 -14.11 -8.83
N ASP A 316 -3.69 -14.07 -9.29
CA ASP A 316 -4.43 -15.27 -9.71
C ASP A 316 -3.82 -15.94 -10.97
N ALA A 317 -3.19 -15.14 -11.85
CA ALA A 317 -2.50 -15.64 -13.06
C ALA A 317 -1.08 -16.18 -12.79
N HIS A 318 -0.53 -15.95 -11.59
CA HIS A 318 0.86 -16.29 -11.24
C HIS A 318 0.95 -17.14 -9.97
N PRO A 319 0.54 -18.42 -10.02
CA PRO A 319 0.54 -19.32 -8.87
C PRO A 319 1.94 -19.76 -8.41
N GLU A 320 2.99 -19.31 -9.06
CA GLU A 320 4.37 -19.58 -8.71
C GLU A 320 4.91 -18.76 -7.53
N TYR A 321 4.16 -17.73 -7.07
CA TYR A 321 4.57 -16.88 -5.95
C TYR A 321 3.88 -17.30 -4.66
N ASP A 322 4.65 -17.69 -3.65
CA ASP A 322 4.15 -18.07 -2.34
C ASP A 322 4.08 -16.88 -1.37
N ASN A 323 5.08 -15.98 -1.40
CA ASN A 323 5.19 -14.81 -0.53
C ASN A 323 5.10 -13.52 -1.33
N ILE A 324 3.95 -12.87 -1.27
CA ILE A 324 3.69 -11.64 -2.02
C ILE A 324 3.63 -10.46 -1.04
N VAL A 325 4.45 -9.44 -1.28
CA VAL A 325 4.40 -8.21 -0.48
C VAL A 325 3.86 -7.07 -1.33
N ILE A 326 2.74 -6.49 -0.89
CA ILE A 326 2.13 -5.32 -1.52
C ILE A 326 2.48 -4.09 -0.69
N VAL A 327 3.30 -3.19 -1.26
CA VAL A 327 3.80 -2.01 -0.55
C VAL A 327 2.91 -0.80 -0.74
N LEU A 328 2.62 -0.14 0.38
CA LEU A 328 1.76 1.03 0.46
C LEU A 328 2.51 2.20 1.11
N SER A 329 2.21 3.42 0.67
CA SER A 329 2.82 4.64 1.23
C SER A 329 2.33 4.89 2.65
N GLY A 330 3.22 5.30 3.53
CA GLY A 330 2.91 5.65 4.91
C GLY A 330 2.53 4.43 5.74
N ASP A 331 1.42 4.54 6.45
CA ASP A 331 0.78 3.45 7.18
C ASP A 331 -0.42 2.90 6.40
N VAL A 332 -0.66 1.61 6.52
CA VAL A 332 -1.75 0.91 5.82
C VAL A 332 -3.12 1.51 6.15
N GLY A 333 -3.34 1.96 7.37
CA GLY A 333 -4.59 2.57 7.85
C GLY A 333 -4.72 4.08 7.57
N PHE A 334 -3.68 4.75 7.05
CA PHE A 334 -3.67 6.20 6.93
C PHE A 334 -3.70 6.67 5.47
N TYR A 335 -4.89 6.94 4.96
CA TYR A 335 -5.14 7.42 3.57
C TYR A 335 -4.45 6.60 2.48
N SER A 336 -4.24 5.31 2.74
CA SER A 336 -3.70 4.36 1.77
C SER A 336 -4.82 3.72 0.93
N GLY A 337 -4.45 3.09 -0.18
CA GLY A 337 -5.37 2.29 -1.00
C GLY A 337 -5.79 0.95 -0.39
N ALA A 338 -5.32 0.62 0.82
CA ALA A 338 -5.46 -0.70 1.43
C ALA A 338 -6.91 -1.17 1.59
N ARG A 339 -7.83 -0.30 1.96
CA ARG A 339 -9.24 -0.67 2.15
C ARG A 339 -9.84 -1.25 0.87
N LYS A 340 -9.68 -0.55 -0.25
CA LYS A 340 -10.20 -1.01 -1.55
C LYS A 340 -9.50 -2.29 -2.01
N LEU A 341 -8.20 -2.39 -1.75
CA LEU A 341 -7.42 -3.57 -2.08
C LEU A 341 -7.89 -4.79 -1.27
N LEU A 342 -8.12 -4.64 0.04
CA LEU A 342 -8.67 -5.69 0.90
C LEU A 342 -10.07 -6.13 0.44
N GLU A 343 -10.94 -5.18 0.08
CA GLU A 343 -12.28 -5.49 -0.45
C GLU A 343 -12.18 -6.38 -1.70
N VAL A 344 -11.22 -6.11 -2.60
CA VAL A 344 -11.02 -6.91 -3.82
C VAL A 344 -10.37 -8.27 -3.53
N LEU A 345 -9.33 -8.30 -2.69
CA LEU A 345 -8.63 -9.55 -2.36
C LEU A 345 -9.50 -10.53 -1.55
N CYS A 346 -10.49 -10.03 -0.81
CA CYS A 346 -11.38 -10.83 0.04
C CYS A 346 -12.75 -11.12 -0.59
N GLN A 347 -13.01 -10.74 -1.86
CA GLN A 347 -14.35 -10.88 -2.49
C GLN A 347 -14.87 -12.32 -2.53
N ASP A 348 -13.99 -13.31 -2.59
CA ASP A 348 -14.36 -14.74 -2.67
C ASP A 348 -14.40 -15.45 -1.30
N SER A 349 -14.08 -14.76 -0.21
CA SER A 349 -14.04 -15.33 1.13
C SER A 349 -15.18 -14.77 1.99
N ALA A 350 -16.12 -15.64 2.36
CA ALA A 350 -17.23 -15.32 3.26
C ALA A 350 -16.79 -14.94 4.70
N ASP A 351 -15.51 -15.05 5.02
CA ASP A 351 -14.92 -14.77 6.34
C ASP A 351 -13.77 -13.75 6.22
N LEU A 352 -14.07 -12.48 6.45
CA LEU A 352 -13.11 -11.40 6.72
C LEU A 352 -12.40 -11.63 8.08
N ARG A 353 -11.73 -12.74 8.26
CA ARG A 353 -10.80 -12.93 9.37
C ARG A 353 -9.39 -12.59 8.92
N VAL A 354 -9.10 -11.28 8.89
CA VAL A 354 -7.72 -10.81 9.09
C VAL A 354 -7.21 -11.52 10.35
N GLN A 355 -6.30 -12.49 10.19
CA GLN A 355 -5.76 -13.20 11.33
C GLN A 355 -4.99 -12.21 12.20
N ARG A 356 -5.66 -11.67 13.22
CA ARG A 356 -4.95 -11.10 14.34
C ARG A 356 -4.24 -12.27 15.02
N LYS A 357 -2.91 -12.25 15.05
CA LYS A 357 -2.10 -13.10 15.94
C LYS A 357 -2.45 -12.77 17.41
N ASN A 358 -3.59 -13.22 17.87
CA ASN A 358 -3.87 -13.38 19.29
C ASN A 358 -3.63 -14.85 19.58
N GLY A 359 -2.61 -15.12 20.40
CA GLY A 359 -2.20 -16.44 20.81
C GLY A 359 -3.33 -17.21 21.53
N SER A 360 -4.15 -17.87 20.74
CA SER A 360 -4.96 -18.98 21.16
C SER A 360 -4.78 -20.06 20.10
N GLU A 361 -4.03 -21.10 20.47
CA GLU A 361 -3.93 -22.33 19.70
C GLU A 361 -5.34 -22.89 19.48
N LYS A 362 -5.81 -22.86 18.23
CA LYS A 362 -6.99 -23.61 17.82
C LYS A 362 -6.56 -25.04 17.57
N SER A 363 -7.36 -25.99 18.06
CA SER A 363 -7.16 -27.43 17.87
C SER A 363 -7.16 -27.78 16.36
N GLU A 364 -6.35 -28.77 15.98
CA GLU A 364 -6.20 -29.22 14.58
C GLU A 364 -7.52 -29.62 13.92
N GLU A 365 -8.52 -30.06 14.69
CA GLU A 365 -9.83 -30.47 14.20
C GLU A 365 -10.73 -29.32 13.69
N GLU A 366 -10.50 -28.07 14.14
CA GLU A 366 -11.23 -26.88 13.64
C GLU A 366 -10.65 -26.29 12.34
N ARG A 367 -9.49 -26.77 11.91
CA ARG A 367 -8.84 -26.32 10.66
C ARG A 367 -9.35 -27.02 9.40
N ASP A 368 -9.95 -28.19 9.52
CA ASP A 368 -10.22 -29.08 8.38
C ASP A 368 -11.60 -28.94 7.72
N SER A 369 -12.55 -28.23 8.32
CA SER A 369 -13.93 -28.20 7.80
C SER A 369 -14.38 -26.91 7.09
N SER A 370 -13.54 -25.86 7.04
CA SER A 370 -13.90 -24.58 6.38
C SER A 370 -12.83 -24.04 5.41
N ALA A 371 -11.88 -24.87 4.98
CA ALA A 371 -10.62 -24.43 4.38
C ALA A 371 -10.59 -24.52 2.85
N GLN A 372 -11.66 -24.20 2.15
CA GLN A 372 -11.66 -24.39 0.69
C GLN A 372 -11.25 -23.17 -0.14
N ASN A 373 -10.94 -22.00 0.36
CA ASN A 373 -10.39 -20.88 -0.45
C ASN A 373 -9.95 -19.67 0.38
N ASN A 374 -9.19 -19.82 1.46
CA ASN A 374 -8.73 -18.67 2.24
C ASN A 374 -7.27 -18.32 1.92
N THR A 375 -7.06 -17.28 1.12
CA THR A 375 -5.76 -16.59 1.00
C THR A 375 -5.41 -15.98 2.35
N GLU A 376 -4.20 -16.23 2.86
CA GLU A 376 -3.74 -15.64 4.12
C GLU A 376 -3.25 -14.22 3.87
N ILE A 377 -3.92 -13.21 4.47
CA ILE A 377 -3.54 -11.81 4.34
C ILE A 377 -3.04 -11.30 5.68
N GLU A 378 -1.79 -10.86 5.71
CA GLU A 378 -1.17 -10.18 6.84
C GLU A 378 -1.12 -8.66 6.59
N ILE A 379 -1.41 -7.86 7.63
CA ILE A 379 -1.31 -6.40 7.56
C ILE A 379 -0.18 -5.95 8.49
N GLN A 380 0.79 -5.23 7.93
CA GLN A 380 1.92 -4.69 8.69
C GLN A 380 1.92 -3.17 8.61
N CYS A 381 1.96 -2.51 9.77
CA CYS A 381 1.97 -1.06 9.87
C CYS A 381 3.27 -0.44 9.36
N GLY A 382 3.18 0.81 8.91
CA GLY A 382 4.30 1.68 8.62
C GLY A 382 4.22 3.00 9.39
N ILE A 383 5.25 3.81 9.33
CA ILE A 383 5.22 5.16 9.92
C ILE A 383 4.45 6.08 8.97
N SER A 384 3.31 6.62 9.44
CA SER A 384 2.53 7.58 8.64
C SER A 384 3.20 8.95 8.57
N SER A 385 2.86 9.72 7.54
CA SER A 385 3.36 11.09 7.37
C SER A 385 3.00 12.01 8.53
N VAL A 386 1.84 11.84 9.16
CA VAL A 386 1.44 12.62 10.33
C VAL A 386 2.37 12.36 11.51
N VAL A 387 2.63 11.09 11.83
CA VAL A 387 3.50 10.71 12.97
C VAL A 387 4.92 11.24 12.76
N TYR A 388 5.47 11.02 11.56
CA TYR A 388 6.82 11.48 11.24
C TYR A 388 6.92 13.00 11.26
N PHE A 389 6.06 13.69 10.51
CA PHE A 389 6.10 15.15 10.36
C PHE A 389 5.91 15.86 11.69
N MET A 390 4.90 15.47 12.48
CA MET A 390 4.63 16.09 13.77
C MET A 390 5.78 15.89 14.76
N SER A 391 6.46 14.73 14.72
CA SER A 391 7.68 14.52 15.51
C SER A 391 8.83 15.42 15.09
N GLN A 392 9.00 15.68 13.78
CA GLN A 392 10.07 16.55 13.28
C GLN A 392 9.86 18.01 13.68
N ILE A 393 8.61 18.48 13.75
CA ILE A 393 8.28 19.84 14.16
C ILE A 393 8.07 19.99 15.68
N GLY A 394 8.18 18.91 16.44
CA GLY A 394 8.07 18.92 17.92
C GLY A 394 6.66 19.20 18.44
N LEU A 395 5.61 18.91 17.65
CA LEU A 395 4.22 19.10 18.04
C LEU A 395 3.52 17.75 18.28
N SER A 396 2.63 17.72 19.27
CA SER A 396 1.72 16.59 19.51
C SER A 396 0.66 16.53 18.39
N TRP A 397 0.28 15.33 17.98
CA TRP A 397 -0.75 15.11 16.95
C TRP A 397 -2.07 14.53 17.50
N ASP A 398 -2.12 14.12 18.77
CA ASP A 398 -3.29 13.53 19.41
C ASP A 398 -4.48 14.51 19.52
N ASP A 399 -4.20 15.80 19.65
CA ASP A 399 -5.19 16.88 19.65
C ASP A 399 -5.32 17.59 18.28
N ALA A 400 -4.58 17.16 17.27
CA ALA A 400 -4.66 17.75 15.94
C ALA A 400 -5.87 17.20 15.15
N LYS A 401 -6.61 18.08 14.48
CA LYS A 401 -7.60 17.67 13.50
C LYS A 401 -6.89 17.16 12.24
N ILE A 402 -7.07 15.87 11.94
CA ILE A 402 -6.46 15.25 10.77
C ILE A 402 -7.48 15.23 9.64
N VAL A 403 -7.09 15.80 8.49
CA VAL A 403 -7.90 15.86 7.27
C VAL A 403 -7.03 15.57 6.05
N SER A 404 -7.63 15.26 4.91
CA SER A 404 -6.90 15.09 3.65
C SER A 404 -7.55 15.94 2.57
N ALA A 405 -6.78 16.83 1.99
CA ALA A 405 -7.16 17.59 0.82
C ALA A 405 -6.73 16.91 -0.50
N HIS A 406 -6.05 15.74 -0.40
CA HIS A 406 -5.60 14.98 -1.56
C HIS A 406 -6.76 14.22 -2.21
N GLY A 407 -7.15 14.62 -3.42
CA GLY A 407 -8.16 13.92 -4.23
C GLY A 407 -9.60 13.95 -3.69
N ARG A 408 -9.92 14.77 -2.68
CA ARG A 408 -11.25 14.91 -2.10
C ARG A 408 -11.56 16.36 -1.81
N GLY A 409 -12.83 16.76 -2.01
CA GLY A 409 -13.32 18.05 -1.53
C GLY A 409 -13.24 18.09 0.01
N CYS A 410 -12.50 19.05 0.56
CA CYS A 410 -12.35 19.23 1.99
C CYS A 410 -12.45 20.71 2.32
N ASN A 411 -13.31 21.08 3.27
CA ASN A 411 -13.38 22.46 3.79
C ASN A 411 -12.26 22.70 4.82
N LEU A 412 -11.01 22.70 4.34
CA LEU A 412 -9.82 22.88 5.18
C LEU A 412 -9.84 24.22 5.93
N ILE A 413 -10.37 25.28 5.32
CA ILE A 413 -10.53 26.61 5.93
C ILE A 413 -11.40 26.55 7.18
N SER A 414 -12.57 25.89 7.10
CA SER A 414 -13.44 25.73 8.27
C SER A 414 -12.77 24.93 9.38
N HIS A 415 -11.97 23.91 9.05
CA HIS A 415 -11.23 23.17 10.06
C HIS A 415 -10.19 24.05 10.75
N ILE A 416 -9.41 24.84 10.01
CA ILE A 416 -8.40 25.74 10.58
C ILE A 416 -9.05 26.87 11.39
N CYS A 417 -10.22 27.36 10.97
CA CYS A 417 -10.94 28.42 11.70
C CYS A 417 -11.36 27.97 13.12
N TYR A 418 -11.65 26.69 13.31
CA TYR A 418 -12.23 26.18 14.57
C TYR A 418 -11.39 25.12 15.29
N ALA A 419 -10.18 24.88 14.87
CA ALA A 419 -9.25 24.00 15.56
C ALA A 419 -7.87 24.65 15.66
N GLU A 420 -7.25 24.55 16.83
CA GLU A 420 -5.92 25.09 17.09
C GLU A 420 -4.85 24.45 16.21
N LYS A 421 -4.94 23.15 15.97
CA LYS A 421 -4.01 22.38 15.12
C LYS A 421 -4.77 21.58 14.07
N VAL A 422 -4.37 21.73 12.80
CA VAL A 422 -4.94 20.96 11.68
C VAL A 422 -3.81 20.41 10.82
N PHE A 423 -3.71 19.08 10.78
CA PHE A 423 -2.82 18.40 9.85
C PHE A 423 -3.55 18.07 8.54
N SER A 424 -2.91 18.32 7.39
CA SER A 424 -3.45 17.93 6.09
C SER A 424 -2.37 17.45 5.13
N ILE A 425 -2.74 16.43 4.32
CA ILE A 425 -1.98 16.03 3.14
C ILE A 425 -2.46 16.88 1.97
N LEU A 426 -1.51 17.49 1.25
CA LEU A 426 -1.75 18.21 0.01
C LEU A 426 -1.35 17.33 -1.18
N GLY A 427 -1.83 17.63 -2.38
CA GLY A 427 -1.62 16.74 -3.52
C GLY A 427 -1.09 17.44 -4.76
N THR A 428 -0.80 18.73 -4.68
CA THR A 428 -0.36 19.56 -5.80
C THR A 428 0.81 20.45 -5.41
N SER A 429 1.63 20.85 -6.36
CA SER A 429 2.79 21.72 -6.14
C SER A 429 2.42 23.13 -5.72
N ASP A 430 1.22 23.56 -5.99
CA ASP A 430 0.64 24.87 -5.60
C ASP A 430 -0.25 24.77 -4.35
N GLY A 431 -0.43 23.57 -3.79
CA GLY A 431 -1.36 23.31 -2.69
C GLY A 431 -1.14 24.19 -1.47
N VAL A 432 0.13 24.47 -1.13
CA VAL A 432 0.48 25.37 -0.02
C VAL A 432 0.07 26.82 -0.34
N ALA A 433 0.36 27.31 -1.55
CA ALA A 433 0.01 28.66 -1.97
C ALA A 433 -1.51 28.87 -2.02
N VAL A 434 -2.24 27.92 -2.62
CA VAL A 434 -3.72 27.98 -2.69
C VAL A 434 -4.34 28.01 -1.29
N LEU A 435 -3.83 27.20 -0.36
CA LEU A 435 -4.28 27.24 1.04
C LEU A 435 -3.96 28.60 1.68
N ALA A 436 -2.75 29.11 1.50
CA ALA A 436 -2.30 30.39 2.05
C ALA A 436 -3.14 31.56 1.53
N GLU A 437 -3.40 31.64 0.21
CA GLU A 437 -4.28 32.62 -0.41
C GLU A 437 -5.70 32.62 0.21
N LYS A 438 -6.26 31.40 0.37
CA LYS A 438 -7.56 31.24 1.03
C LYS A 438 -7.52 31.73 2.48
N LEU A 439 -6.51 31.34 3.25
CA LEU A 439 -6.38 31.81 4.64
C LEU A 439 -6.30 33.35 4.72
N VAL A 440 -5.52 33.98 3.88
CA VAL A 440 -5.45 35.46 3.78
C VAL A 440 -6.82 36.05 3.42
N LYS A 441 -7.51 35.51 2.41
CA LYS A 441 -8.86 35.91 2.00
C LYS A 441 -9.87 35.87 3.16
N TYR A 442 -9.75 34.86 4.03
CA TYR A 442 -10.62 34.69 5.20
C TYR A 442 -10.11 35.36 6.48
N GLY A 443 -9.10 36.27 6.36
CA GLY A 443 -8.58 37.02 7.49
C GLY A 443 -7.68 36.24 8.46
N MET A 444 -7.20 35.07 8.02
CA MET A 444 -6.35 34.15 8.79
C MET A 444 -4.90 34.14 8.27
N GLY A 445 -4.40 35.27 7.79
CA GLY A 445 -3.04 35.38 7.23
C GLY A 445 -1.93 35.14 8.25
N ASP A 446 -2.19 35.31 9.55
CA ASP A 446 -1.24 35.12 10.64
C ASP A 446 -1.14 33.65 11.10
N VAL A 447 -2.00 32.76 10.61
CA VAL A 447 -1.94 31.34 10.89
C VAL A 447 -0.58 30.78 10.49
N LEU A 448 0.09 30.09 11.41
CA LEU A 448 1.38 29.47 11.15
C LEU A 448 1.19 28.17 10.36
N LEU A 449 1.80 28.10 9.19
CA LEU A 449 1.85 26.90 8.38
C LEU A 449 3.22 26.24 8.54
N TYR A 450 3.28 25.12 9.26
CA TYR A 450 4.39 24.20 9.19
C TYR A 450 4.22 23.38 7.91
N VAL A 451 5.21 23.38 7.06
CA VAL A 451 5.19 22.72 5.74
C VAL A 451 6.26 21.64 5.72
N GLY A 452 5.90 20.44 5.31
CA GLY A 452 6.81 19.33 5.09
C GLY A 452 6.72 18.83 3.65
N GLU A 453 7.83 18.82 2.95
CA GLU A 453 7.94 18.37 1.56
C GLU A 453 8.91 17.20 1.45
N ASN A 454 8.59 16.21 0.62
CA ASN A 454 9.43 15.03 0.38
C ASN A 454 9.92 14.37 1.67
N LEU A 455 9.02 14.21 2.64
CA LEU A 455 9.36 13.69 3.95
C LEU A 455 10.14 12.37 3.87
N SER A 456 11.24 12.29 4.59
CA SER A 456 12.18 11.17 4.66
C SER A 456 13.06 10.92 3.42
N TYR A 457 12.90 11.67 2.34
CA TYR A 457 13.79 11.62 1.18
C TYR A 457 15.02 12.52 1.38
N GLU A 458 16.03 12.36 0.55
CA GLU A 458 17.27 13.17 0.61
C GLU A 458 17.02 14.69 0.41
N ASN A 459 15.96 15.02 -0.33
CA ASN A 459 15.52 16.39 -0.58
C ASN A 459 14.39 16.83 0.36
N GLU A 460 14.28 16.22 1.54
CA GLU A 460 13.34 16.63 2.58
C GLU A 460 13.48 18.11 2.93
N LYS A 461 12.36 18.79 3.08
CA LYS A 461 12.31 20.20 3.44
C LYS A 461 11.20 20.41 4.46
N ILE A 462 11.55 20.96 5.61
CA ILE A 462 10.61 21.28 6.68
C ILE A 462 10.86 22.73 7.12
N PHE A 463 9.81 23.53 7.15
CA PHE A 463 9.88 24.94 7.57
C PHE A 463 8.53 25.43 8.12
N VAL A 464 8.52 26.59 8.75
CA VAL A 464 7.31 27.26 9.25
C VAL A 464 7.30 28.73 8.83
N LYS A 465 6.13 29.19 8.38
CA LYS A 465 5.86 30.59 8.03
C LYS A 465 4.39 30.93 8.25
N PRO A 466 4.07 32.26 8.47
CA PRO A 466 2.70 32.74 8.39
C PRO A 466 2.11 32.48 7.00
N ALA A 467 0.82 32.22 6.92
CA ALA A 467 0.13 31.98 5.64
C ALA A 467 0.31 33.18 4.67
N SER A 468 0.32 34.41 5.19
CA SER A 468 0.54 35.63 4.39
C SER A 468 1.85 35.66 3.60
N GLU A 469 2.87 34.89 4.03
CA GLU A 469 4.17 34.83 3.34
C GLU A 469 4.26 33.68 2.30
N LEU A 470 3.22 32.88 2.19
CA LEU A 470 3.22 31.63 1.37
C LEU A 470 2.28 31.70 0.17
N THR A 471 1.64 32.85 -0.10
CA THR A 471 0.65 32.98 -1.19
C THR A 471 1.22 32.78 -2.60
N GLU A 472 2.53 32.95 -2.80
CA GLU A 472 3.21 32.72 -4.07
C GLU A 472 4.20 31.54 -4.01
N TYR A 473 4.12 30.73 -2.94
CA TYR A 473 5.05 29.63 -2.73
C TYR A 473 4.85 28.50 -3.76
N LYS A 474 5.94 28.10 -4.40
CA LYS A 474 5.99 26.94 -5.29
C LYS A 474 6.66 25.79 -4.55
N GLY A 475 5.85 24.82 -4.19
CA GLY A 475 6.27 23.65 -3.42
C GLY A 475 6.37 22.39 -4.25
N ASP A 476 6.47 21.27 -3.55
CA ASP A 476 6.49 19.93 -4.10
C ASP A 476 5.10 19.27 -3.96
N PRO A 477 4.64 18.48 -4.93
CA PRO A 477 3.36 17.77 -4.83
C PRO A 477 3.29 16.76 -3.67
N LEU A 478 4.45 16.27 -3.17
CA LEU A 478 4.52 15.43 -1.99
C LEU A 478 4.64 16.27 -0.72
N SER A 479 3.60 17.05 -0.42
CA SER A 479 3.60 17.95 0.72
C SER A 479 2.51 17.65 1.73
N VAL A 480 2.84 17.94 2.99
CA VAL A 480 1.92 17.97 4.12
C VAL A 480 2.02 19.29 4.84
N ILE A 481 0.97 19.67 5.54
CA ILE A 481 0.98 20.85 6.41
C ILE A 481 0.47 20.53 7.81
N CYS A 482 0.94 21.29 8.80
CA CYS A 482 0.26 21.49 10.06
C CYS A 482 -0.02 23.00 10.21
N ALA A 483 -1.30 23.35 10.14
CA ALA A 483 -1.72 24.73 10.42
C ALA A 483 -1.94 24.89 11.92
N VAL A 484 -1.31 25.90 12.52
CA VAL A 484 -1.48 26.26 13.93
C VAL A 484 -2.16 27.62 13.99
N ASN A 485 -3.37 27.63 14.54
CA ASN A 485 -4.20 28.83 14.69
C ASN A 485 -4.46 29.11 16.18
N GLU A 486 -3.65 29.95 16.79
CA GLU A 486 -3.80 30.36 18.20
C GLU A 486 -5.12 31.13 18.47
N ASN A 487 -5.74 31.68 17.40
CA ASN A 487 -6.99 32.41 17.46
C ASN A 487 -8.17 31.56 16.98
N ALA A 488 -8.11 30.24 17.10
CA ALA A 488 -9.19 29.35 16.71
C ALA A 488 -10.48 29.67 17.44
N GLY A 489 -11.55 29.87 16.68
CA GLY A 489 -12.87 30.15 17.25
C GLY A 489 -13.54 28.91 17.84
N THR A 490 -14.53 29.14 18.70
CA THR A 490 -15.39 28.04 19.19
C THR A 490 -16.50 27.76 18.18
N ARG A 491 -16.59 26.52 17.72
CA ARG A 491 -17.69 26.10 16.85
C ARG A 491 -18.97 25.92 17.66
N LEU A 492 -20.04 26.60 17.25
CA LEU A 492 -21.35 26.34 17.81
C LEU A 492 -21.85 24.97 17.31
N GLU A 493 -22.26 24.10 18.23
CA GLU A 493 -22.80 22.77 17.91
C GLU A 493 -24.30 22.83 17.54
N THR A 494 -25.00 23.87 17.98
CA THR A 494 -26.43 24.05 17.70
C THR A 494 -26.66 25.02 16.54
N HIS A 495 -27.89 25.05 16.00
CA HIS A 495 -28.35 26.07 15.06
C HIS A 495 -28.67 27.38 15.81
N GLY A 496 -28.89 28.45 15.05
CA GLY A 496 -29.39 29.71 15.60
C GLY A 496 -28.29 30.74 15.81
N ILE A 497 -27.49 30.99 14.80
CA ILE A 497 -26.62 32.17 14.77
C ILE A 497 -27.54 33.41 14.85
N ARG A 498 -27.25 34.33 15.76
CA ARG A 498 -28.07 35.53 15.96
C ARG A 498 -28.16 36.37 14.71
N ASP A 499 -29.32 36.99 14.47
CA ASP A 499 -29.56 37.85 13.31
C ASP A 499 -28.56 39.01 13.21
N GLU A 500 -28.08 39.55 14.36
CA GLU A 500 -27.11 40.64 14.44
C GLU A 500 -25.70 40.26 14.03
N GLU A 501 -25.38 38.98 14.03
CA GLU A 501 -24.10 38.45 13.63
C GLU A 501 -23.92 38.46 12.10
N PHE A 502 -25.03 38.46 11.35
CA PHE A 502 -24.96 38.54 9.88
C PHE A 502 -24.77 39.94 9.38
N ILE A 503 -24.01 40.12 8.31
CA ILE A 503 -23.95 41.35 7.55
C ILE A 503 -25.27 41.51 6.82
N ARG A 504 -25.96 42.60 7.08
CA ARG A 504 -27.33 42.87 6.58
C ARG A 504 -27.33 44.02 5.59
N GLY A 505 -28.32 44.01 4.69
CA GLY A 505 -28.61 45.06 3.73
C GLY A 505 -30.11 45.21 3.51
N LYS A 506 -30.52 45.46 2.28
CA LYS A 506 -31.95 45.56 1.89
C LYS A 506 -32.56 44.20 1.59
N ALA A 507 -31.73 43.15 1.34
CA ALA A 507 -32.22 41.81 1.04
C ALA A 507 -32.96 41.21 2.27
N PRO A 508 -34.08 40.48 2.06
CA PRO A 508 -34.74 39.82 3.15
C PRO A 508 -33.84 38.74 3.78
N MET A 509 -34.02 38.57 5.09
CA MET A 509 -33.28 37.53 5.83
C MET A 509 -34.26 36.67 6.61
N THR A 510 -34.11 35.36 6.49
CA THR A 510 -34.84 34.39 7.33
C THR A 510 -34.43 34.59 8.79
N LYS A 511 -35.39 34.86 9.66
CA LYS A 511 -35.15 35.14 11.08
C LYS A 511 -34.61 33.93 11.81
N GLU A 512 -33.88 34.18 12.89
CA GLU A 512 -33.17 33.15 13.69
C GLU A 512 -34.09 31.97 14.06
N GLU A 513 -35.30 32.20 14.60
CA GLU A 513 -36.22 31.15 15.02
C GLU A 513 -36.72 30.33 13.83
N VAL A 514 -37.05 31.00 12.72
CA VAL A 514 -37.50 30.34 11.49
C VAL A 514 -36.37 29.54 10.87
N ARG A 515 -35.17 30.13 10.83
CA ARG A 515 -33.95 29.49 10.28
C ARG A 515 -33.60 28.23 11.07
N THR A 516 -33.63 28.32 12.42
CA THR A 516 -33.35 27.19 13.30
C THR A 516 -34.33 26.03 13.08
N VAL A 517 -35.63 26.32 12.98
CA VAL A 517 -36.62 25.27 12.71
C VAL A 517 -36.47 24.68 11.31
N SER A 518 -36.21 25.53 10.28
CA SER A 518 -36.00 25.06 8.90
C SER A 518 -34.80 24.14 8.80
N LEU A 519 -33.67 24.48 9.45
CA LEU A 519 -32.45 23.64 9.51
C LEU A 519 -32.69 22.31 10.24
N SER A 520 -33.49 22.35 11.35
CA SER A 520 -33.89 21.13 12.04
C SER A 520 -34.74 20.21 11.15
N LYS A 521 -35.59 20.78 10.29
CA LYS A 521 -36.42 20.03 9.34
C LYS A 521 -35.61 19.48 8.16
N LEU A 522 -34.53 20.15 7.77
CA LEU A 522 -33.61 19.64 6.74
C LEU A 522 -32.87 18.37 7.18
N ARG A 523 -32.56 18.17 8.47
CA ARG A 523 -31.87 16.99 9.01
C ARG A 523 -30.51 16.77 8.32
N LEU A 524 -29.69 17.81 8.20
CA LEU A 524 -28.40 17.77 7.53
C LEU A 524 -27.41 16.81 8.18
N THR A 525 -26.66 16.11 7.35
CA THR A 525 -25.45 15.37 7.74
C THR A 525 -24.19 16.13 7.34
N ALA A 526 -23.05 15.73 7.85
CA ALA A 526 -21.79 16.41 7.59
C ALA A 526 -21.42 16.47 6.08
N ASP A 527 -21.86 15.48 5.31
CA ASP A 527 -21.59 15.28 3.88
C ASP A 527 -22.74 15.72 2.95
N SER A 528 -23.76 16.41 3.49
CA SER A 528 -24.94 16.84 2.72
C SER A 528 -24.55 17.76 1.54
N VAL A 529 -25.16 17.50 0.40
CA VAL A 529 -25.13 18.36 -0.80
C VAL A 529 -26.42 19.18 -0.80
N CYS A 530 -26.31 20.51 -0.60
CA CYS A 530 -27.43 21.36 -0.29
C CYS A 530 -27.66 22.46 -1.31
N TYR A 531 -28.93 22.74 -1.62
CA TYR A 531 -29.34 23.93 -2.35
C TYR A 531 -30.13 24.88 -1.45
N ASP A 532 -29.82 26.19 -1.53
CA ASP A 532 -30.61 27.27 -0.90
C ASP A 532 -31.17 28.15 -2.01
N VAL A 533 -32.44 27.93 -2.36
CA VAL A 533 -33.12 28.63 -3.44
C VAL A 533 -33.80 29.88 -2.93
N GLY A 534 -33.38 31.05 -3.45
CA GLY A 534 -33.78 32.35 -2.96
C GLY A 534 -33.06 32.71 -1.66
N ALA A 535 -31.73 32.61 -1.68
CA ALA A 535 -30.88 32.66 -0.51
C ALA A 535 -30.88 34.03 0.26
N GLY A 536 -31.27 35.11 -0.41
CA GLY A 536 -31.35 36.44 0.21
C GLY A 536 -29.99 36.92 0.77
N THR A 537 -29.90 37.08 2.10
CA THR A 537 -28.64 37.44 2.75
C THR A 537 -27.67 36.26 2.90
N GLY A 538 -28.07 35.04 2.52
CA GLY A 538 -27.31 33.81 2.70
C GLY A 538 -27.28 33.27 4.14
N SER A 539 -28.10 33.80 5.03
CA SER A 539 -28.04 33.40 6.45
C SER A 539 -28.30 31.90 6.65
N LEU A 540 -29.25 31.32 5.91
CA LEU A 540 -29.51 29.88 5.95
C LEU A 540 -28.40 29.11 5.22
N SER A 541 -27.95 29.60 4.05
CA SER A 541 -26.82 29.00 3.31
C SER A 541 -25.56 28.85 4.18
N ILE A 542 -25.25 29.88 4.97
CA ILE A 542 -24.11 29.89 5.91
C ILE A 542 -24.28 28.79 6.97
N GLU A 543 -25.42 28.74 7.65
CA GLU A 543 -25.66 27.73 8.68
C GLU A 543 -25.69 26.32 8.08
N MET A 544 -26.22 26.13 6.86
CA MET A 544 -26.11 24.85 6.12
C MET A 544 -24.65 24.47 5.85
N ALA A 545 -23.82 25.42 5.39
CA ALA A 545 -22.40 25.19 5.08
C ALA A 545 -21.59 24.81 6.33
N LEU A 546 -21.87 25.46 7.46
CA LEU A 546 -21.22 25.15 8.72
C LEU A 546 -21.61 23.75 9.27
N ARG A 547 -22.81 23.24 8.95
CA ARG A 547 -23.27 21.91 9.34
C ARG A 547 -22.77 20.83 8.36
N ALA A 548 -22.94 21.07 7.07
CA ALA A 548 -22.46 20.18 6.01
C ALA A 548 -20.96 20.41 5.71
N HIS A 549 -20.11 20.38 6.73
CA HIS A 549 -18.71 20.76 6.63
C HIS A 549 -17.83 19.82 5.79
N GLN A 550 -18.30 18.63 5.46
CA GLN A 550 -17.71 17.69 4.51
C GLN A 550 -18.48 17.65 3.17
N GLY A 551 -19.60 18.36 3.11
CA GLY A 551 -20.44 18.49 1.93
C GLY A 551 -20.27 19.86 1.25
N GLN A 552 -21.23 20.19 0.40
CA GLN A 552 -21.22 21.40 -0.42
C GLN A 552 -22.58 22.08 -0.37
N VAL A 553 -22.59 23.41 -0.35
CA VAL A 553 -23.83 24.22 -0.38
C VAL A 553 -23.79 25.16 -1.58
N TRP A 554 -24.90 25.24 -2.30
CA TRP A 554 -25.12 26.21 -3.38
C TRP A 554 -26.21 27.17 -2.96
N ALA A 555 -25.86 28.47 -2.86
CA ALA A 555 -26.78 29.57 -2.64
C ALA A 555 -27.20 30.15 -3.98
N ILE A 556 -28.46 30.03 -4.33
CA ILE A 556 -29.02 30.54 -5.59
C ILE A 556 -29.74 31.85 -5.31
N GLU A 557 -29.27 32.95 -5.89
CA GLU A 557 -29.87 34.26 -5.73
C GLU A 557 -29.77 35.07 -7.02
N LYS A 558 -30.82 35.81 -7.36
CA LYS A 558 -30.90 36.56 -8.61
C LYS A 558 -30.54 38.05 -8.47
N LYS A 559 -30.52 38.57 -7.25
CA LYS A 559 -30.29 39.98 -6.99
C LYS A 559 -28.83 40.24 -6.65
N GLU A 560 -28.16 41.08 -7.39
CA GLU A 560 -26.75 41.42 -7.25
C GLU A 560 -26.40 41.92 -5.83
N ASP A 561 -27.25 42.82 -5.23
CA ASP A 561 -27.03 43.31 -3.88
C ASP A 561 -27.14 42.22 -2.80
N ALA A 562 -27.94 41.20 -3.03
CA ALA A 562 -28.02 40.02 -2.15
C ALA A 562 -26.84 39.06 -2.35
N VAL A 563 -26.42 38.85 -3.60
CA VAL A 563 -25.23 38.05 -3.93
C VAL A 563 -23.99 38.63 -3.24
N GLU A 564 -23.80 39.96 -3.26
CA GLU A 564 -22.69 40.60 -2.55
C GLU A 564 -22.76 40.38 -1.01
N LEU A 565 -23.96 40.39 -0.43
CA LEU A 565 -24.14 40.07 0.99
C LEU A 565 -23.79 38.61 1.32
N ILE A 566 -24.15 37.67 0.44
CA ILE A 566 -23.77 36.29 0.61
C ILE A 566 -22.26 36.14 0.57
N HIS A 567 -21.55 36.77 -0.37
CA HIS A 567 -20.08 36.80 -0.43
C HIS A 567 -19.45 37.30 0.85
N ARG A 568 -19.92 38.41 1.39
CA ARG A 568 -19.41 38.98 2.62
C ARG A 568 -19.67 38.10 3.84
N ASN A 569 -20.86 37.49 3.93
CA ASN A 569 -21.18 36.55 4.99
C ASN A 569 -20.38 35.26 4.85
N LYS A 570 -20.17 34.73 3.62
CA LYS A 570 -19.30 33.59 3.35
C LYS A 570 -17.89 33.81 3.94
N VAL A 571 -17.30 34.98 3.70
CA VAL A 571 -15.99 35.33 4.25
C VAL A 571 -16.03 35.44 5.77
N LYS A 572 -17.01 36.14 6.32
CA LYS A 572 -17.11 36.38 7.76
C LYS A 572 -17.21 35.09 8.57
N PHE A 573 -17.93 34.07 8.05
CA PHE A 573 -18.16 32.80 8.72
C PHE A 573 -17.24 31.64 8.24
N ALA A 574 -16.23 31.97 7.44
CA ALA A 574 -15.29 30.98 6.87
C ALA A 574 -15.99 29.77 6.19
N ALA A 575 -17.13 30.04 5.52
CA ALA A 575 -17.93 29.01 4.86
C ALA A 575 -17.39 28.70 3.44
N ASP A 576 -16.15 28.14 3.33
CA ASP A 576 -15.48 27.93 2.05
C ASP A 576 -16.22 26.91 1.15
N ASN A 577 -16.98 25.99 1.73
CA ASN A 577 -17.82 25.02 1.02
C ASN A 577 -19.18 25.57 0.55
N LEU A 578 -19.40 26.90 0.62
CA LEU A 578 -20.57 27.56 0.07
C LEU A 578 -20.23 28.15 -1.32
N GLU A 579 -20.90 27.71 -2.36
CA GLU A 579 -20.81 28.29 -3.69
C GLU A 579 -22.03 29.19 -3.96
N ILE A 580 -21.83 30.26 -4.68
CA ILE A 580 -22.85 31.25 -4.97
C ILE A 580 -23.18 31.23 -6.44
N VAL A 581 -24.45 31.01 -6.78
CA VAL A 581 -24.95 30.96 -8.15
C VAL A 581 -25.89 32.12 -8.39
N GLU A 582 -25.43 33.10 -9.15
CA GLU A 582 -26.26 34.20 -9.56
C GLU A 582 -27.21 33.74 -10.67
N GLY A 583 -28.51 33.80 -10.40
CA GLY A 583 -29.52 33.39 -11.36
C GLY A 583 -30.88 33.07 -10.76
N LEU A 584 -31.80 32.71 -11.64
CA LEU A 584 -33.16 32.32 -11.29
C LEU A 584 -33.32 30.79 -11.39
N ALA A 585 -33.85 30.15 -10.34
CA ALA A 585 -34.26 28.75 -10.41
C ALA A 585 -35.56 28.59 -11.23
N PRO A 586 -35.71 27.51 -12.02
CA PRO A 586 -34.89 26.30 -12.03
C PRO A 586 -33.64 26.38 -12.95
N GLU A 587 -33.48 27.35 -13.84
CA GLU A 587 -32.37 27.42 -14.81
C GLU A 587 -31.01 27.34 -14.14
N ALA A 588 -30.83 28.11 -13.06
CA ALA A 588 -29.58 28.18 -12.31
C ALA A 588 -29.19 26.85 -11.59
N LEU A 589 -30.10 25.88 -11.54
CA LEU A 589 -29.88 24.56 -10.90
C LEU A 589 -29.40 23.48 -11.88
N LYS A 590 -29.53 23.69 -13.21
CA LYS A 590 -29.39 22.59 -14.20
C LYS A 590 -28.05 21.89 -14.15
N ASP A 591 -26.96 22.66 -14.08
CA ASP A 591 -25.58 22.14 -14.18
C ASP A 591 -24.97 21.81 -12.80
N LEU A 592 -25.72 21.98 -11.71
CA LEU A 592 -25.24 21.70 -10.35
C LEU A 592 -25.32 20.20 -10.06
N PRO A 593 -24.45 19.67 -9.16
CA PRO A 593 -24.52 18.28 -8.70
C PRO A 593 -25.88 17.94 -8.08
N ALA A 594 -26.29 16.66 -8.13
CA ALA A 594 -27.55 16.21 -7.54
C ALA A 594 -27.59 16.52 -6.03
N PRO A 595 -28.61 17.25 -5.52
CA PRO A 595 -28.69 17.61 -4.12
C PRO A 595 -29.25 16.47 -3.28
N THR A 596 -28.79 16.35 -2.04
CA THR A 596 -29.43 15.50 -1.02
C THR A 596 -30.50 16.28 -0.28
N HIS A 597 -30.33 17.59 -0.16
CA HIS A 597 -31.22 18.50 0.55
C HIS A 597 -31.45 19.80 -0.23
N ALA A 598 -32.64 20.31 -0.20
CA ALA A 598 -32.95 21.60 -0.78
C ALA A 598 -33.82 22.44 0.16
N PHE A 599 -33.47 23.69 0.36
CA PHE A 599 -34.31 24.68 1.00
C PHE A 599 -34.84 25.65 -0.07
N ILE A 600 -36.12 25.97 0.00
CA ILE A 600 -36.74 26.95 -0.90
C ILE A 600 -37.35 28.07 -0.04
N GLY A 601 -36.63 29.22 0.01
CA GLY A 601 -37.04 30.43 0.67
C GLY A 601 -37.80 31.40 -0.23
N GLY A 602 -37.70 31.21 -1.54
CA GLY A 602 -38.40 32.01 -2.55
C GLY A 602 -38.30 31.38 -3.93
N SER A 603 -39.44 31.02 -4.53
CA SER A 603 -39.52 30.37 -5.84
C SER A 603 -39.72 31.32 -7.01
N SER A 604 -40.10 32.58 -6.75
CA SER A 604 -40.46 33.56 -7.79
C SER A 604 -41.57 33.06 -8.71
N GLY A 605 -42.47 32.19 -8.23
CA GLY A 605 -43.58 31.60 -9.00
C GLY A 605 -43.20 30.32 -9.79
N ASN A 606 -42.02 29.76 -9.59
CA ASN A 606 -41.52 28.57 -10.29
C ASN A 606 -41.40 27.34 -9.34
N LEU A 607 -42.19 27.29 -8.28
CA LEU A 607 -42.01 26.26 -7.27
C LEU A 607 -42.13 24.84 -7.83
N LYS A 608 -43.13 24.63 -8.68
CA LYS A 608 -43.38 23.32 -9.31
C LYS A 608 -42.23 22.86 -10.19
N GLU A 609 -41.70 23.76 -11.05
CA GLU A 609 -40.59 23.47 -11.95
C GLU A 609 -39.30 23.21 -11.17
N ILE A 610 -39.09 23.93 -10.06
CA ILE A 610 -37.94 23.70 -9.16
C ILE A 610 -38.03 22.32 -8.52
N VAL A 611 -39.17 21.97 -7.94
CA VAL A 611 -39.38 20.66 -7.28
C VAL A 611 -39.24 19.52 -8.31
N LYS A 612 -39.79 19.70 -9.52
CA LYS A 612 -39.62 18.73 -10.61
C LYS A 612 -38.13 18.47 -10.91
N LEU A 613 -37.35 19.51 -11.14
CA LEU A 613 -35.92 19.40 -11.44
C LEU A 613 -35.13 18.76 -10.28
N LEU A 614 -35.46 19.10 -9.02
CA LEU A 614 -34.83 18.48 -7.85
C LEU A 614 -35.08 16.96 -7.82
N LEU A 615 -36.30 16.52 -8.11
CA LEU A 615 -36.66 15.09 -8.17
C LEU A 615 -36.01 14.36 -9.34
N GLU A 616 -35.85 15.02 -10.50
CA GLU A 616 -35.13 14.49 -11.67
C GLU A 616 -33.65 14.26 -11.34
N LYS A 617 -33.02 15.14 -10.53
CA LYS A 617 -31.65 15.01 -10.08
C LYS A 617 -31.47 13.96 -8.97
N ASN A 618 -32.39 13.92 -8.02
CA ASN A 618 -32.40 12.97 -6.91
C ASN A 618 -33.84 12.73 -6.43
N SER A 619 -34.38 11.56 -6.72
CA SER A 619 -35.75 11.16 -6.31
C SER A 619 -35.96 11.09 -4.80
N HIS A 620 -34.86 11.05 -4.01
CA HIS A 620 -34.88 10.98 -2.54
C HIS A 620 -34.49 12.30 -1.88
N VAL A 621 -34.43 13.41 -2.64
CA VAL A 621 -34.07 14.72 -2.10
C VAL A 621 -35.06 15.14 -1.00
N ARG A 622 -34.53 15.60 0.14
CA ARG A 622 -35.32 16.20 1.21
C ARG A 622 -35.48 17.69 0.93
N ILE A 623 -36.73 18.15 0.85
CA ILE A 623 -37.08 19.54 0.51
C ILE A 623 -37.74 20.21 1.68
N VAL A 624 -37.31 21.40 2.06
CA VAL A 624 -37.94 22.27 3.04
C VAL A 624 -38.34 23.59 2.38
N ILE A 625 -39.60 23.96 2.47
CA ILE A 625 -40.16 25.14 1.84
C ILE A 625 -40.69 26.09 2.93
N ASN A 626 -40.26 27.34 2.90
CA ASN A 626 -40.81 28.39 3.76
C ASN A 626 -41.87 29.21 2.99
N CYS A 627 -43.12 29.20 3.51
CA CYS A 627 -44.25 29.89 2.91
C CYS A 627 -44.76 30.97 3.88
N ILE A 628 -44.82 32.21 3.41
CA ILE A 628 -45.35 33.36 4.21
C ILE A 628 -46.79 33.63 3.83
N THR A 629 -47.19 33.37 2.57
CA THR A 629 -48.56 33.63 2.09
C THR A 629 -49.35 32.33 1.92
N LEU A 630 -50.68 32.43 1.99
CA LEU A 630 -51.58 31.28 1.81
C LEU A 630 -51.49 30.74 0.37
N GLU A 631 -51.25 31.60 -0.61
CA GLU A 631 -51.08 31.21 -2.01
C GLU A 631 -49.88 30.30 -2.18
N THR A 632 -48.71 30.62 -1.57
CA THR A 632 -47.52 29.79 -1.60
C THR A 632 -47.73 28.46 -0.86
N VAL A 633 -48.51 28.45 0.24
CA VAL A 633 -48.90 27.21 0.94
C VAL A 633 -49.74 26.33 0.00
N SER A 634 -50.74 26.90 -0.68
CA SER A 634 -51.57 26.15 -1.64
C SER A 634 -50.75 25.55 -2.78
N GLU A 635 -49.88 26.37 -3.38
CA GLU A 635 -48.96 25.91 -4.44
C GLU A 635 -48.05 24.77 -3.97
N ALA A 636 -47.48 24.86 -2.77
CA ALA A 636 -46.62 23.81 -2.21
C ALA A 636 -47.36 22.49 -1.96
N LEU A 637 -48.63 22.57 -1.47
CA LEU A 637 -49.48 21.40 -1.24
C LEU A 637 -49.95 20.75 -2.54
N GLU A 638 -50.32 21.55 -3.53
CA GLU A 638 -50.64 21.05 -4.87
C GLU A 638 -49.46 20.38 -5.54
N THR A 639 -48.29 20.98 -5.43
CA THR A 639 -47.01 20.42 -5.93
C THR A 639 -46.68 19.09 -5.23
N ALA A 640 -46.81 19.03 -3.92
CA ALA A 640 -46.59 17.80 -3.14
C ALA A 640 -47.51 16.67 -3.59
N LYS A 641 -48.80 16.97 -3.80
CA LYS A 641 -49.78 16.01 -4.28
C LYS A 641 -49.48 15.54 -5.71
N GLU A 642 -49.12 16.45 -6.59
CA GLU A 642 -48.87 16.15 -8.02
C GLU A 642 -47.66 15.23 -8.18
N PHE A 643 -46.56 15.46 -7.41
CA PHE A 643 -45.36 14.63 -7.47
C PHE A 643 -45.39 13.44 -6.53
N GLY A 644 -46.53 13.20 -5.82
CA GLY A 644 -46.74 11.99 -5.05
C GLY A 644 -45.83 11.83 -3.82
N PHE A 645 -45.50 12.94 -3.16
CA PHE A 645 -44.78 12.86 -1.90
C PHE A 645 -45.61 12.15 -0.84
N GLU A 646 -45.07 11.06 -0.28
CA GLU A 646 -45.76 10.24 0.72
C GLU A 646 -45.67 10.86 2.12
N GLU A 647 -44.51 11.47 2.46
CA GLU A 647 -44.29 12.14 3.73
C GLU A 647 -44.31 13.66 3.55
N ASN A 648 -45.36 14.30 4.06
CA ASN A 648 -45.49 15.75 4.15
C ASN A 648 -45.63 16.15 5.60
N GLU A 649 -44.79 17.05 6.07
CA GLU A 649 -44.96 17.66 7.40
C GLU A 649 -45.13 19.16 7.23
N ILE A 650 -46.16 19.70 7.90
CA ILE A 650 -46.44 21.15 7.88
C ILE A 650 -46.38 21.67 9.31
N VAL A 651 -45.51 22.62 9.54
CA VAL A 651 -45.38 23.30 10.82
C VAL A 651 -45.68 24.78 10.63
N GLN A 652 -46.62 25.32 11.38
CA GLN A 652 -46.79 26.77 11.51
C GLN A 652 -45.97 27.26 12.68
N LEU A 653 -45.08 28.23 12.43
CA LEU A 653 -44.27 28.90 13.43
C LEU A 653 -44.74 30.35 13.62
N SER A 654 -45.03 30.72 14.86
CA SER A 654 -45.32 32.10 15.27
C SER A 654 -44.32 32.51 16.33
N ALA A 655 -43.57 33.56 16.08
CA ALA A 655 -42.57 34.09 17.00
C ALA A 655 -42.94 35.50 17.46
N ALA A 656 -42.57 35.83 18.68
CA ALA A 656 -42.66 37.20 19.18
C ALA A 656 -41.38 37.49 19.96
N ARG A 657 -40.76 38.66 19.68
CA ARG A 657 -39.52 39.08 20.33
C ARG A 657 -39.80 40.26 21.25
N SER A 658 -39.18 40.30 22.43
CA SER A 658 -39.30 41.43 23.33
C SER A 658 -38.50 42.62 22.78
N LYS A 659 -39.11 43.81 22.82
CA LYS A 659 -38.47 45.09 22.52
C LYS A 659 -38.54 45.98 23.76
N ALA A 660 -37.41 46.50 24.19
CA ALA A 660 -37.36 47.44 25.30
C ALA A 660 -37.92 48.76 24.84
N ILE A 661 -38.91 49.26 25.58
CA ILE A 661 -39.54 50.59 25.39
C ILE A 661 -39.54 51.27 26.75
N GLY A 662 -38.56 52.17 26.94
CA GLY A 662 -38.32 52.76 28.24
C GLY A 662 -37.92 51.69 29.28
N ARG A 663 -38.69 51.57 30.38
CA ARG A 663 -38.45 50.56 31.43
C ARG A 663 -39.28 49.26 31.27
N TYR A 664 -39.99 49.14 30.16
CA TYR A 664 -40.85 47.97 29.89
C TYR A 664 -40.32 47.15 28.70
N HIS A 665 -40.64 45.91 28.66
CA HIS A 665 -40.41 45.03 27.52
C HIS A 665 -41.77 44.71 26.87
N MET A 666 -41.97 45.09 25.63
CA MET A 666 -43.12 44.82 24.83
C MET A 666 -42.86 43.64 23.88
N MET A 667 -43.77 42.70 23.82
CA MET A 667 -43.68 41.57 22.86
C MET A 667 -44.18 42.04 21.49
N MET A 668 -43.29 41.95 20.51
CA MET A 668 -43.56 42.28 19.10
C MET A 668 -43.69 40.96 18.32
N GLY A 669 -44.93 40.68 17.83
CA GLY A 669 -45.20 39.54 17.00
C GLY A 669 -44.59 39.67 15.59
N GLU A 670 -44.03 38.61 15.10
CA GLU A 670 -43.61 38.45 13.70
C GLU A 670 -44.71 37.76 12.90
N ASN A 671 -44.69 37.90 11.56
CA ASN A 671 -45.66 37.20 10.72
C ASN A 671 -45.52 35.68 10.90
N PRO A 672 -46.60 34.94 11.06
CA PRO A 672 -46.58 33.48 11.06
C PRO A 672 -46.01 32.97 9.75
N ILE A 673 -45.20 31.91 9.81
CA ILE A 673 -44.64 31.26 8.64
C ILE A 673 -44.97 29.78 8.64
N TYR A 674 -45.22 29.21 7.48
CA TYR A 674 -45.45 27.79 7.32
C TYR A 674 -44.14 27.15 6.76
N ILE A 675 -43.66 26.11 7.46
CA ILE A 675 -42.52 25.33 7.09
C ILE A 675 -43.05 23.97 6.63
N ILE A 676 -42.90 23.69 5.35
CA ILE A 676 -43.40 22.48 4.70
C ILE A 676 -42.18 21.60 4.37
N THR A 677 -42.19 20.37 4.85
CA THR A 677 -41.18 19.38 4.55
C THR A 677 -41.74 18.32 3.62
N LEU A 678 -41.04 18.06 2.51
CA LEU A 678 -41.38 17.05 1.51
C LEU A 678 -40.23 16.04 1.39
N GLN A 679 -40.57 14.75 1.49
CA GLN A 679 -39.58 13.69 1.29
C GLN A 679 -40.30 12.41 0.78
N ASN A 680 -39.69 11.72 -0.16
CA ASN A 680 -40.10 10.36 -0.48
C ASN A 680 -39.34 9.38 0.42
N PRO A 681 -39.97 8.35 0.97
CA PRO A 681 -39.33 7.36 1.79
C PRO A 681 -38.25 6.65 0.93
N GLY A 682 -37.08 6.42 1.52
CA GLY A 682 -36.05 5.57 0.92
C GLY A 682 -36.54 4.12 0.85
N LYS A 683 -36.24 3.43 -0.24
CA LYS A 683 -36.44 1.97 -0.33
C LYS A 683 -35.52 1.23 0.60
#